data_35d208bdc9d70d584bb3d73883e91ca7
#
_entry.id   35d208bdc9d70d584bb3d73883e91ca7
#
_cell.length_a   1.000
_cell.length_b   1.000
_cell.length_c   1.000
_cell.angle_alpha   90.00
_cell.angle_beta   90.00
_cell.angle_gamma   90.00
#
_symmetry.space_group_name_H-M   'P 1'
#
loop_
_entity.id
_entity.type
_entity.pdbx_description
1 polymer ?
#
loop_
_entity_poly.entity_id
_entity_poly.type
_entity_poly.pdbx_seq_one_letter_code
_entity_poly.pdbx_strand_id
1 'polypeptide(L)'
;MSTNVFTGAPKALVRSIALAAVFSAVAFTGEVAAAITVSASSTAAFTSSINKFNSTDFLNGVWRRTAALSVPASSGAIAAFKPGVQIKFADGQVRKITRVYVVGKNLSIYVDGGLLDGNKVGAPRTISTVTGSSDAPATTAPAQPAPTGSVSVKLNDFTSADWDKGIYRKSPGFSIPDTAANKAAFVKGASVKLANGQVRAITAVYDVGANLSVMMGGAALSGAAVGYPNTVSVASSTGTTMPPATVAPAPAPAPSAPSSTYTAGMNNFTSSDWENGIYRKGAGFSIPDTTSNKSAFVTGASVKLADGQVRKVTAVYDVGDHLSVMLSGSTLSGSAVGYPKTISVVSASTGGTTPPATVAPAPTPTPAPAPTVPVVSDGSGIDLVGVNFGSGVFDPSNVPGLFNKNYTYADESYYKRHSELGFKLVRLGFLWERIQPKLGTELNAAELARIKQSLDFASKHGIKVILDMHNYYRYYGKLINSPEVPRAQFSATWRRLAQEVSKHPALYGYGLMNEPYNTGNGLWPTTALEAAKAIRTVDSSKWIMVAGDRFSNAFFWEQFNTQLISDPWMRDPKNNLVFEAHQYLDKDHSGTYTNRAETFDPMIGVNRVKPWVEWLKKHNLRGYLGEHGISDFSPSAVVATDKLLAYLQQNCIPSSYWAAGPWWGDNHMALDVSTNKARPQLPVLQKHAATKKTCSTIGPM
;
A
#
# COMPACT_ATOMS: atom_id res chain seq x y z
N MET A 1 -2.27 62.02 4.79
CA MET A 1 -2.62 62.18 3.35
C MET A 1 -1.62 61.31 2.60
N SER A 2 -1.97 60.32 2.12
CA SER A 2 -2.49 59.61 1.00
C SER A 2 -2.41 58.08 1.23
N THR A 3 -3.51 57.50 1.24
CA THR A 3 -3.82 56.08 1.14
C THR A 3 -3.34 55.55 -0.22
N ASN A 4 -2.63 54.46 -0.23
CA ASN A 4 -2.63 53.56 -1.37
C ASN A 4 -2.84 52.09 -0.91
N VAL A 5 -4.04 51.64 -1.17
CA VAL A 5 -4.54 50.30 -1.08
C VAL A 5 -3.85 49.46 -2.13
N PHE A 6 -3.07 48.48 -1.74
CA PHE A 6 -2.69 47.38 -2.62
C PHE A 6 -3.68 46.22 -2.42
N THR A 7 -4.73 46.25 -3.22
CA THR A 7 -5.53 45.06 -3.56
C THR A 7 -4.79 44.29 -4.63
N GLY A 8 -4.39 43.07 -4.32
CA GLY A 8 -3.76 42.18 -5.29
C GLY A 8 -3.11 40.97 -4.62
N ALA A 9 -3.89 40.15 -3.95
CA ALA A 9 -3.42 38.81 -3.62
C ALA A 9 -3.41 37.97 -4.90
N PRO A 10 -2.29 37.37 -5.28
CA PRO A 10 -2.32 36.40 -6.36
C PRO A 10 -3.05 35.15 -5.89
N LYS A 11 -4.14 34.81 -6.55
CA LYS A 11 -4.70 33.48 -6.58
C LYS A 11 -3.70 32.55 -7.24
N ALA A 12 -2.65 32.20 -6.59
CA ALA A 12 -1.73 31.15 -6.98
C ALA A 12 -1.90 30.01 -6.00
N LEU A 13 -2.83 29.16 -6.26
CA LEU A 13 -2.56 27.80 -6.73
C LEU A 13 -1.76 26.98 -5.73
N VAL A 14 -2.43 26.59 -4.64
CA VAL A 14 -2.08 25.31 -4.00
C VAL A 14 -2.62 24.18 -4.92
N ARG A 15 -2.04 24.10 -6.10
CA ARG A 15 -2.09 22.95 -6.98
C ARG A 15 -0.68 22.43 -7.08
N SER A 16 -0.42 21.44 -6.33
CA SER A 16 0.67 20.50 -6.58
C SER A 16 1.20 20.00 -5.28
N ILE A 17 0.64 19.01 -4.78
CA ILE A 17 1.32 17.82 -4.26
C ILE A 17 0.20 16.78 -4.16
N ALA A 18 -0.26 16.34 -5.30
CA ALA A 18 -1.00 15.10 -5.46
C ALA A 18 -0.86 14.66 -6.91
N LEU A 19 0.31 14.16 -7.29
CA LEU A 19 0.43 13.30 -8.45
C LEU A 19 0.27 11.85 -7.98
N ALA A 20 -0.83 11.58 -7.30
CA ALA A 20 -1.40 10.26 -7.23
C ALA A 20 -2.24 10.10 -8.51
N ALA A 21 -2.11 8.97 -9.17
CA ALA A 21 -2.86 8.64 -10.36
C ALA A 21 -4.36 8.80 -10.09
N VAL A 22 -4.93 9.92 -10.53
CA VAL A 22 -6.37 10.18 -10.48
C VAL A 22 -7.01 9.44 -11.64
N PHE A 23 -7.67 8.34 -11.36
CA PHE A 23 -8.73 7.84 -12.21
C PHE A 23 -9.96 8.69 -11.96
N SER A 24 -10.10 9.78 -12.70
CA SER A 24 -11.34 10.55 -12.73
C SER A 24 -12.35 9.82 -13.61
N ALA A 25 -13.33 9.19 -12.98
CA ALA A 25 -14.57 8.80 -13.65
C ALA A 25 -15.43 10.05 -13.79
N VAL A 26 -15.53 10.59 -15.00
CA VAL A 26 -16.55 11.58 -15.35
C VAL A 26 -17.79 10.81 -15.79
N ALA A 27 -18.85 10.96 -15.01
CA ALA A 27 -20.17 10.49 -15.40
C ALA A 27 -20.75 11.44 -16.48
N PHE A 28 -21.13 10.89 -17.62
CA PHE A 28 -22.04 11.52 -18.56
C PHE A 28 -23.29 10.65 -18.71
N THR A 29 -24.42 11.27 -18.43
CA THR A 29 -25.77 10.79 -18.71
C THR A 29 -26.12 11.01 -20.18
N GLY A 30 -26.87 10.11 -20.77
CA GLY A 30 -27.69 10.38 -21.96
C GLY A 30 -27.61 9.34 -23.07
N GLU A 31 -28.64 8.53 -23.09
CA GLU A 31 -29.39 7.93 -24.21
C GLU A 31 -28.68 7.44 -25.49
N VAL A 32 -28.87 6.22 -25.92
CA VAL A 32 -29.88 5.69 -26.83
C VAL A 32 -29.70 4.19 -27.02
N ALA A 33 -30.73 3.43 -26.78
CA ALA A 33 -30.80 2.02 -27.13
C ALA A 33 -31.10 1.88 -28.64
N ALA A 34 -30.22 1.18 -29.35
CA ALA A 34 -30.57 0.58 -30.63
C ALA A 34 -30.13 -0.87 -30.63
N ALA A 35 -31.07 -1.77 -30.65
CA ALA A 35 -30.85 -3.18 -30.89
C ALA A 35 -30.37 -3.37 -32.32
N ILE A 36 -29.16 -3.92 -32.48
CA ILE A 36 -28.70 -4.43 -33.78
C ILE A 36 -28.42 -5.92 -33.61
N THR A 37 -29.25 -6.71 -34.26
CA THR A 37 -29.00 -8.10 -34.58
C THR A 37 -27.72 -8.20 -35.41
N VAL A 38 -26.68 -8.81 -34.90
CA VAL A 38 -25.45 -9.08 -35.68
C VAL A 38 -25.48 -10.50 -36.16
N SER A 39 -25.71 -10.61 -37.46
CA SER A 39 -25.43 -11.78 -38.27
C SER A 39 -23.93 -12.10 -38.26
N ALA A 40 -23.61 -13.38 -38.22
CA ALA A 40 -22.25 -13.91 -38.14
C ALA A 40 -21.43 -13.64 -39.39
N SER A 41 -20.10 -13.60 -39.17
CA SER A 41 -19.01 -13.83 -40.12
C SER A 41 -18.58 -12.68 -41.01
N SER A 42 -17.50 -12.00 -40.63
CA SER A 42 -16.55 -11.52 -41.61
C SER A 42 -15.11 -11.88 -41.13
N THR A 43 -14.41 -12.63 -41.96
CA THR A 43 -13.00 -13.05 -41.83
C THR A 43 -12.00 -11.93 -42.16
N ALA A 44 -12.43 -10.66 -42.19
CA ALA A 44 -11.59 -9.53 -42.48
C ALA A 44 -10.89 -9.00 -41.21
N ALA A 45 -9.60 -8.71 -41.33
CA ALA A 45 -8.83 -8.09 -40.24
C ALA A 45 -9.42 -6.71 -39.90
N PHE A 46 -9.69 -6.47 -38.62
CA PHE A 46 -10.11 -5.16 -38.14
C PHE A 46 -8.89 -4.29 -37.88
N THR A 47 -8.84 -3.09 -38.46
CA THR A 47 -7.73 -2.13 -38.32
C THR A 47 -8.21 -0.87 -37.59
N SER A 48 -7.42 -0.39 -36.64
CA SER A 48 -7.66 0.88 -35.94
C SER A 48 -6.39 1.70 -35.85
N SER A 49 -6.54 3.03 -35.89
CA SER A 49 -5.46 3.96 -35.62
C SER A 49 -5.15 4.01 -34.13
N ILE A 50 -3.88 4.09 -33.78
CA ILE A 50 -3.42 4.39 -32.42
C ILE A 50 -3.64 5.88 -32.15
N ASN A 51 -4.17 6.22 -30.99
CA ASN A 51 -4.42 7.60 -30.58
C ASN A 51 -3.14 8.44 -30.58
N LYS A 52 -3.25 9.70 -30.93
CA LYS A 52 -2.11 10.63 -30.92
C LYS A 52 -1.98 11.27 -29.55
N PHE A 53 -1.15 10.69 -28.67
CA PHE A 53 -0.82 11.28 -27.38
C PHE A 53 0.69 11.54 -27.28
N ASN A 54 1.05 12.76 -26.87
CA ASN A 54 2.40 13.17 -26.51
C ASN A 54 2.39 13.66 -25.06
N SER A 55 2.04 12.79 -24.12
CA SER A 55 2.00 13.08 -22.69
C SER A 55 3.12 12.35 -21.94
N THR A 56 3.26 12.66 -20.66
CA THR A 56 4.21 11.96 -19.76
C THR A 56 3.98 10.46 -19.73
N ASP A 57 2.74 10.01 -19.88
CA ASP A 57 2.37 8.59 -19.77
C ASP A 57 2.37 7.87 -21.13
N PHE A 58 2.11 8.60 -22.22
CA PHE A 58 2.09 8.07 -23.59
C PHE A 58 3.15 8.72 -24.48
N LEU A 59 3.70 7.94 -25.38
CA LEU A 59 4.43 8.44 -26.53
C LEU A 59 3.76 7.92 -27.81
N ASN A 60 3.20 8.85 -28.59
CA ASN A 60 2.54 8.47 -29.84
C ASN A 60 1.43 7.42 -29.69
N GLY A 61 0.65 7.49 -28.58
CA GLY A 61 -0.45 6.59 -28.29
C GLY A 61 -0.05 5.27 -27.62
N VAL A 62 1.24 5.07 -27.37
CA VAL A 62 1.79 3.89 -26.69
C VAL A 62 2.20 4.29 -25.28
N TRP A 63 1.85 3.47 -24.30
CA TRP A 63 2.26 3.67 -22.91
C TRP A 63 3.77 3.60 -22.75
N ARG A 64 4.36 4.58 -22.03
CA ARG A 64 5.81 4.63 -21.80
C ARG A 64 6.31 3.61 -20.79
N ARG A 65 5.43 3.12 -19.92
CA ARG A 65 5.80 2.31 -18.74
C ARG A 65 5.22 0.90 -18.73
N THR A 66 4.39 0.56 -19.71
CA THR A 66 3.78 -0.78 -19.83
C THR A 66 3.65 -1.17 -21.29
N ALA A 67 3.54 -2.47 -21.57
CA ALA A 67 3.24 -2.98 -22.90
C ALA A 67 1.77 -2.73 -23.26
N ALA A 68 1.42 -1.46 -23.52
CA ALA A 68 0.03 -1.06 -23.80
C ALA A 68 -0.05 0.12 -24.76
N LEU A 69 -1.22 0.27 -25.38
CA LEU A 69 -1.52 1.32 -26.33
C LEU A 69 -2.97 1.78 -26.19
N SER A 70 -3.29 2.90 -26.83
CA SER A 70 -4.64 3.47 -26.85
C SER A 70 -5.16 3.64 -28.27
N VAL A 71 -6.39 3.21 -28.53
CA VAL A 71 -7.12 3.43 -29.78
C VAL A 71 -8.46 4.09 -29.48
N PRO A 72 -9.15 4.69 -30.48
CA PRO A 72 -10.51 5.17 -30.29
C PRO A 72 -11.47 4.02 -29.89
N ALA A 73 -12.33 4.25 -28.90
CA ALA A 73 -13.29 3.26 -28.43
C ALA A 73 -14.54 3.24 -29.34
N SER A 74 -14.35 2.89 -30.62
CA SER A 74 -15.47 2.62 -31.51
C SER A 74 -16.13 1.27 -31.22
N SER A 75 -17.38 1.06 -31.60
CA SER A 75 -18.06 -0.21 -31.46
C SER A 75 -17.32 -1.36 -32.15
N GLY A 76 -16.74 -1.10 -33.33
CA GLY A 76 -15.87 -2.04 -34.04
C GLY A 76 -14.59 -2.38 -33.29
N ALA A 77 -13.90 -1.38 -32.71
CA ALA A 77 -12.69 -1.60 -31.92
C ALA A 77 -12.97 -2.41 -30.66
N ILE A 78 -14.06 -2.09 -29.95
CA ILE A 78 -14.50 -2.82 -28.74
C ILE A 78 -14.85 -4.28 -29.07
N ALA A 79 -15.47 -4.50 -30.22
CA ALA A 79 -15.84 -5.85 -30.69
C ALA A 79 -14.61 -6.67 -31.14
N ALA A 80 -13.64 -6.03 -31.79
CA ALA A 80 -12.49 -6.68 -32.40
C ALA A 80 -11.31 -6.92 -31.45
N PHE A 81 -10.98 -5.95 -30.58
CA PHE A 81 -9.86 -6.05 -29.67
C PHE A 81 -10.29 -6.63 -28.31
N LYS A 82 -10.18 -7.94 -28.17
CA LYS A 82 -10.50 -8.70 -26.95
C LYS A 82 -9.27 -9.42 -26.41
N PRO A 83 -9.21 -9.70 -25.10
CA PRO A 83 -8.16 -10.57 -24.55
C PRO A 83 -8.07 -11.90 -25.34
N GLY A 84 -6.85 -12.31 -25.66
CA GLY A 84 -6.59 -13.50 -26.46
C GLY A 84 -6.38 -13.23 -27.96
N VAL A 85 -6.93 -12.14 -28.50
CA VAL A 85 -6.75 -11.77 -29.92
C VAL A 85 -5.32 -11.34 -30.17
N GLN A 86 -4.75 -11.78 -31.31
CA GLN A 86 -3.46 -11.29 -31.78
C GLN A 86 -3.65 -10.00 -32.59
N ILE A 87 -2.80 -9.04 -32.35
CA ILE A 87 -2.75 -7.78 -33.11
C ILE A 87 -1.37 -7.61 -33.76
N LYS A 88 -1.38 -7.12 -34.98
CA LYS A 88 -0.19 -6.78 -35.74
C LYS A 88 -0.03 -5.27 -35.78
N PHE A 89 1.15 -4.80 -35.47
CA PHE A 89 1.54 -3.39 -35.58
C PHE A 89 2.07 -3.05 -36.97
N ALA A 90 2.13 -1.78 -37.31
CA ALA A 90 2.64 -1.30 -38.59
C ALA A 90 4.12 -1.66 -38.84
N ASP A 91 4.92 -1.81 -37.79
CA ASP A 91 6.32 -2.26 -37.82
C ASP A 91 6.48 -3.78 -37.99
N GLY A 92 5.36 -4.50 -38.16
CA GLY A 92 5.34 -5.96 -38.37
C GLY A 92 5.27 -6.80 -37.11
N GLN A 93 5.45 -6.23 -35.91
CA GLN A 93 5.32 -6.98 -34.65
C GLN A 93 3.91 -7.54 -34.50
N VAL A 94 3.81 -8.77 -34.01
CA VAL A 94 2.55 -9.40 -33.63
C VAL A 94 2.57 -9.67 -32.14
N ARG A 95 1.52 -9.23 -31.44
CA ARG A 95 1.38 -9.39 -29.98
C ARG A 95 -0.03 -9.84 -29.63
N LYS A 96 -0.16 -10.64 -28.57
CA LYS A 96 -1.44 -11.08 -28.04
C LYS A 96 -2.00 -10.09 -27.05
N ILE A 97 -3.27 -9.74 -27.17
CA ILE A 97 -3.96 -8.87 -26.22
C ILE A 97 -4.15 -9.62 -24.90
N THR A 98 -3.69 -9.03 -23.82
CA THR A 98 -3.82 -9.59 -22.46
C THR A 98 -4.99 -8.99 -21.69
N ARG A 99 -5.24 -7.70 -21.88
CA ARG A 99 -6.34 -6.95 -21.20
C ARG A 99 -6.79 -5.77 -22.04
N VAL A 100 -8.05 -5.38 -21.88
CA VAL A 100 -8.64 -4.22 -22.57
C VAL A 100 -9.54 -3.45 -21.61
N TYR A 101 -9.43 -2.12 -21.60
CA TYR A 101 -10.26 -1.22 -20.80
C TYR A 101 -10.81 -0.09 -21.64
N VAL A 102 -12.09 0.24 -21.46
CA VAL A 102 -12.68 1.47 -22.03
C VAL A 102 -12.43 2.61 -21.04
N VAL A 103 -11.76 3.68 -21.51
CA VAL A 103 -11.41 4.85 -20.71
C VAL A 103 -11.91 6.10 -21.44
N GLY A 104 -13.13 6.53 -21.13
CA GLY A 104 -13.82 7.62 -21.84
C GLY A 104 -14.04 7.28 -23.32
N LYS A 105 -13.51 8.10 -24.23
CA LYS A 105 -13.57 7.87 -25.68
C LYS A 105 -12.47 6.97 -26.22
N ASN A 106 -11.67 6.36 -25.35
CA ASN A 106 -10.50 5.58 -25.72
C ASN A 106 -10.62 4.13 -25.23
N LEU A 107 -9.99 3.24 -25.96
CA LEU A 107 -9.80 1.84 -25.59
C LEU A 107 -8.32 1.62 -25.28
N SER A 108 -7.98 1.33 -24.03
CA SER A 108 -6.62 0.97 -23.60
C SER A 108 -6.43 -0.53 -23.77
N ILE A 109 -5.46 -0.93 -24.58
CA ILE A 109 -5.16 -2.30 -24.93
C ILE A 109 -3.79 -2.66 -24.38
N TYR A 110 -3.73 -3.70 -23.55
CA TYR A 110 -2.50 -4.28 -22.99
C TYR A 110 -2.15 -5.52 -23.79
N VAL A 111 -0.87 -5.66 -24.14
CA VAL A 111 -0.36 -6.80 -24.92
C VAL A 111 0.73 -7.52 -24.15
N ASP A 112 1.04 -8.74 -24.58
CA ASP A 112 2.15 -9.52 -24.05
C ASP A 112 3.51 -8.96 -24.48
N GLY A 113 4.59 -9.48 -23.87
CA GLY A 113 5.95 -9.08 -24.17
C GLY A 113 6.42 -7.81 -23.47
N GLY A 114 7.56 -7.28 -23.93
CA GLY A 114 8.19 -6.07 -23.39
C GLY A 114 7.49 -4.78 -23.81
N LEU A 115 7.97 -3.63 -23.27
CA LEU A 115 7.47 -2.31 -23.61
C LEU A 115 7.42 -2.08 -25.13
N LEU A 116 6.35 -1.44 -25.59
CA LEU A 116 6.24 -0.97 -26.96
C LEU A 116 7.07 0.31 -27.15
N ASP A 117 7.72 0.45 -28.28
CA ASP A 117 8.39 1.68 -28.65
C ASP A 117 7.49 2.53 -29.57
N GLY A 118 6.96 3.62 -29.04
CA GLY A 118 6.08 4.51 -29.80
C GLY A 118 6.71 5.12 -31.06
N ASN A 119 8.04 5.13 -31.17
CA ASN A 119 8.74 5.58 -32.37
C ASN A 119 8.84 4.48 -33.43
N LYS A 120 8.82 3.20 -33.03
CA LYS A 120 8.97 2.02 -33.89
C LYS A 120 7.67 1.39 -34.35
N VAL A 121 6.53 1.78 -33.77
CA VAL A 121 5.21 1.20 -34.13
C VAL A 121 4.82 1.51 -35.60
N GLY A 122 5.55 2.41 -36.25
CA GLY A 122 5.42 2.68 -37.67
C GLY A 122 4.48 3.85 -37.99
N ALA A 123 4.40 4.17 -39.29
CA ALA A 123 3.49 5.21 -39.81
C ALA A 123 2.84 4.72 -41.14
N PRO A 124 1.51 4.67 -41.24
CA PRO A 124 0.57 5.14 -40.24
C PRO A 124 0.55 4.23 -39.00
N ARG A 125 0.35 4.84 -37.82
CA ARG A 125 0.35 4.11 -36.55
C ARG A 125 -0.98 3.40 -36.36
N THR A 126 -1.04 2.20 -36.91
CA THR A 126 -2.23 1.36 -36.91
C THR A 126 -1.93 0.00 -36.31
N ILE A 127 -2.95 -0.61 -35.76
CA ILE A 127 -2.97 -2.02 -35.38
C ILE A 127 -4.09 -2.73 -36.08
N SER A 128 -3.86 -3.97 -36.44
CA SER A 128 -4.87 -4.83 -37.07
C SER A 128 -4.97 -6.17 -36.34
N THR A 129 -6.17 -6.73 -36.25
CA THR A 129 -6.32 -8.13 -35.79
C THR A 129 -5.71 -9.07 -36.83
N VAL A 130 -5.08 -10.15 -36.35
CA VAL A 130 -4.53 -11.18 -37.24
C VAL A 130 -5.63 -12.22 -37.51
N THR A 131 -6.00 -12.39 -38.77
CA THR A 131 -6.95 -13.42 -39.19
C THR A 131 -6.25 -14.76 -39.27
N GLY A 132 -6.73 -15.80 -38.57
CA GLY A 132 -6.22 -17.17 -38.71
C GLY A 132 -5.58 -17.82 -37.51
N SER A 133 -5.64 -17.25 -36.30
CA SER A 133 -5.27 -17.98 -35.09
C SER A 133 -6.52 -18.29 -34.24
N SER A 134 -7.25 -19.30 -34.66
CA SER A 134 -8.20 -20.01 -33.81
C SER A 134 -7.48 -21.25 -33.25
N ASP A 135 -6.71 -21.06 -32.18
CA ASP A 135 -6.37 -22.13 -31.27
C ASP A 135 -7.11 -21.91 -29.96
N ALA A 136 -8.41 -22.23 -30.04
CA ALA A 136 -9.15 -22.70 -28.89
C ALA A 136 -9.84 -23.98 -29.34
N PRO A 137 -9.55 -25.13 -28.72
CA PRO A 137 -10.38 -26.29 -28.91
C PRO A 137 -11.75 -25.98 -28.36
N ALA A 138 -12.74 -25.89 -29.24
CA ALA A 138 -14.13 -25.97 -28.85
C ALA A 138 -14.38 -27.39 -28.33
N THR A 139 -14.24 -27.61 -27.03
CA THR A 139 -14.94 -28.69 -26.38
C THR A 139 -16.39 -28.27 -26.28
N THR A 140 -17.19 -28.75 -27.20
CA THR A 140 -18.63 -28.85 -27.00
C THR A 140 -18.87 -29.70 -25.77
N ALA A 141 -19.17 -29.06 -24.65
CA ALA A 141 -19.74 -29.74 -23.51
C ALA A 141 -21.13 -30.26 -23.97
N PRO A 142 -21.44 -31.52 -23.69
CA PRO A 142 -22.76 -32.05 -23.96
C PRO A 142 -23.80 -31.20 -23.24
N ALA A 143 -24.93 -30.96 -23.88
CA ALA A 143 -26.07 -30.28 -23.27
C ALA A 143 -26.46 -30.99 -21.97
N GLN A 144 -26.20 -30.36 -20.83
CA GLN A 144 -26.56 -30.88 -19.52
C GLN A 144 -28.08 -30.79 -19.40
N PRO A 145 -28.77 -31.83 -18.95
CA PRO A 145 -30.22 -31.78 -18.74
C PRO A 145 -30.56 -30.67 -17.74
N ALA A 146 -31.69 -30.02 -17.95
CA ALA A 146 -32.18 -28.93 -17.13
C ALA A 146 -32.22 -29.36 -15.64
N PRO A 147 -31.59 -28.58 -14.71
CA PRO A 147 -31.55 -28.95 -13.31
C PRO A 147 -32.96 -28.85 -12.69
N THR A 148 -33.39 -29.92 -12.06
CA THR A 148 -34.61 -29.98 -11.24
C THR A 148 -34.28 -29.52 -9.83
N GLY A 149 -34.52 -28.27 -9.56
CA GLY A 149 -34.32 -27.64 -8.26
C GLY A 149 -33.54 -26.33 -8.35
N SER A 150 -34.16 -25.24 -7.96
CA SER A 150 -33.50 -23.95 -7.86
C SER A 150 -33.75 -23.33 -6.50
N VAL A 151 -32.70 -22.80 -5.88
CA VAL A 151 -32.80 -21.96 -4.68
C VAL A 151 -32.97 -20.52 -5.14
N SER A 152 -34.06 -19.87 -4.72
CA SER A 152 -34.35 -18.47 -5.02
C SER A 152 -34.24 -17.65 -3.74
N VAL A 153 -33.52 -16.52 -3.78
CA VAL A 153 -33.34 -15.67 -2.62
C VAL A 153 -33.55 -14.20 -2.96
N LYS A 154 -34.18 -13.46 -2.04
CA LYS A 154 -34.34 -12.01 -2.13
C LYS A 154 -33.00 -11.32 -1.84
N LEU A 155 -32.65 -10.30 -2.64
CA LEU A 155 -31.48 -9.45 -2.37
C LEU A 155 -31.71 -8.59 -1.13
N ASN A 156 -30.62 -8.26 -0.43
CA ASN A 156 -30.68 -7.31 0.69
C ASN A 156 -31.08 -5.91 0.19
N ASP A 157 -31.88 -5.19 0.97
CA ASP A 157 -32.31 -3.83 0.65
C ASP A 157 -31.26 -2.81 1.13
N PHE A 158 -30.37 -2.41 0.23
CA PHE A 158 -29.42 -1.33 0.46
C PHE A 158 -29.68 -0.17 -0.50
N THR A 159 -29.56 1.06 0.00
CA THR A 159 -29.70 2.30 -0.77
C THR A 159 -28.46 3.20 -0.58
N SER A 160 -27.28 2.61 -0.49
CA SER A 160 -26.02 3.36 -0.36
C SER A 160 -25.42 3.68 -1.72
N ALA A 161 -24.36 4.52 -1.73
CA ALA A 161 -23.62 4.89 -2.94
C ALA A 161 -23.04 3.68 -3.69
N ASP A 162 -22.67 2.62 -2.97
CA ASP A 162 -22.07 1.41 -3.54
C ASP A 162 -23.08 0.31 -3.85
N TRP A 163 -24.26 0.34 -3.19
CA TRP A 163 -25.32 -0.65 -3.34
C TRP A 163 -26.62 0.02 -3.76
N ASP A 164 -27.26 -0.49 -4.79
CA ASP A 164 -28.58 -0.09 -5.20
C ASP A 164 -29.49 -1.30 -5.26
N LYS A 165 -30.48 -1.33 -4.35
CA LYS A 165 -31.44 -2.45 -4.27
C LYS A 165 -30.77 -3.81 -4.17
N GLY A 166 -29.71 -3.91 -3.38
CA GLY A 166 -28.95 -5.12 -3.14
C GLY A 166 -27.91 -5.46 -4.18
N ILE A 167 -27.67 -4.63 -5.18
CA ILE A 167 -26.64 -4.82 -6.20
C ILE A 167 -25.52 -3.78 -6.08
N TYR A 168 -24.28 -4.17 -6.42
CA TYR A 168 -23.18 -3.22 -6.54
C TYR A 168 -23.31 -2.37 -7.79
N ARG A 169 -23.26 -1.05 -7.64
CA ARG A 169 -23.34 -0.11 -8.78
C ARG A 169 -22.13 -0.16 -9.71
N LYS A 170 -20.98 -0.58 -9.20
CA LYS A 170 -19.68 -0.52 -9.92
C LYS A 170 -19.08 -1.88 -10.25
N SER A 171 -19.75 -2.98 -9.89
CA SER A 171 -19.24 -4.33 -10.14
C SER A 171 -20.36 -5.33 -10.35
N PRO A 172 -20.08 -6.49 -10.95
CA PRO A 172 -21.07 -7.54 -11.19
C PRO A 172 -21.35 -8.36 -9.93
N GLY A 173 -21.83 -7.73 -8.86
CA GLY A 173 -22.08 -8.38 -7.58
C GLY A 173 -23.42 -7.96 -6.96
N PHE A 174 -23.89 -8.77 -6.02
CA PHE A 174 -25.09 -8.51 -5.22
C PHE A 174 -24.92 -9.04 -3.79
N SER A 175 -25.82 -8.62 -2.90
CA SER A 175 -25.85 -9.05 -1.51
C SER A 175 -27.11 -9.82 -1.19
N ILE A 176 -26.96 -10.93 -0.47
CA ILE A 176 -28.03 -11.76 0.07
C ILE A 176 -27.81 -12.00 1.56
N PRO A 177 -28.86 -12.38 2.32
CA PRO A 177 -28.70 -12.72 3.73
C PRO A 177 -27.71 -13.87 3.94
N ASP A 178 -26.88 -13.77 4.97
CA ASP A 178 -26.00 -14.85 5.39
C ASP A 178 -26.77 -15.94 6.14
N THR A 179 -27.14 -16.99 5.42
CA THR A 179 -27.79 -18.18 5.96
C THR A 179 -27.06 -19.44 5.53
N ALA A 180 -27.17 -20.51 6.31
CA ALA A 180 -26.57 -21.79 5.95
C ALA A 180 -27.05 -22.30 4.57
N ALA A 181 -28.33 -22.08 4.23
CA ALA A 181 -28.91 -22.45 2.93
C ALA A 181 -28.28 -21.62 1.79
N ASN A 182 -28.11 -20.29 1.98
CA ASN A 182 -27.48 -19.44 0.99
C ASN A 182 -26.00 -19.74 0.81
N LYS A 183 -25.27 -20.01 1.89
CA LYS A 183 -23.86 -20.46 1.83
C LYS A 183 -23.71 -21.78 1.05
N ALA A 184 -24.63 -22.71 1.23
CA ALA A 184 -24.60 -23.98 0.52
C ALA A 184 -24.95 -23.84 -0.98
N ALA A 185 -25.86 -22.93 -1.33
CA ALA A 185 -26.36 -22.78 -2.69
C ALA A 185 -25.48 -21.83 -3.56
N PHE A 186 -25.06 -20.68 -3.00
CA PHE A 186 -24.30 -19.67 -3.72
C PHE A 186 -22.80 -19.90 -3.54
N VAL A 187 -22.25 -20.88 -4.24
CA VAL A 187 -20.82 -21.23 -4.19
C VAL A 187 -20.13 -20.81 -5.49
N LYS A 188 -18.82 -20.59 -5.46
CA LYS A 188 -18.02 -20.30 -6.64
C LYS A 188 -18.21 -21.38 -7.71
N GLY A 189 -18.49 -20.96 -8.95
CA GLY A 189 -18.78 -21.83 -10.08
C GLY A 189 -20.27 -22.13 -10.28
N ALA A 190 -21.14 -21.92 -9.29
CA ALA A 190 -22.58 -22.06 -9.48
C ALA A 190 -23.13 -21.01 -10.46
N SER A 191 -24.21 -21.35 -11.16
CA SER A 191 -24.86 -20.47 -12.13
C SER A 191 -26.05 -19.76 -11.51
N VAL A 192 -26.03 -18.45 -11.51
CA VAL A 192 -27.12 -17.57 -11.03
C VAL A 192 -27.93 -17.09 -12.18
N LYS A 193 -29.25 -17.27 -12.11
CA LYS A 193 -30.23 -16.69 -13.04
C LYS A 193 -30.80 -15.40 -12.44
N LEU A 194 -30.66 -14.31 -13.17
CA LEU A 194 -31.24 -13.01 -12.84
C LEU A 194 -32.67 -12.88 -13.31
N ALA A 195 -33.43 -11.91 -12.79
CA ALA A 195 -34.82 -11.69 -13.15
C ALA A 195 -35.01 -11.35 -14.63
N ASN A 196 -34.03 -10.73 -15.28
CA ASN A 196 -34.07 -10.49 -16.74
C ASN A 196 -33.72 -11.72 -17.60
N GLY A 197 -33.56 -12.88 -16.99
CA GLY A 197 -33.27 -14.15 -17.68
C GLY A 197 -31.77 -14.41 -17.91
N GLN A 198 -30.88 -13.45 -17.67
CA GLN A 198 -29.44 -13.69 -17.78
C GLN A 198 -28.98 -14.74 -16.79
N VAL A 199 -28.07 -15.61 -17.23
CA VAL A 199 -27.39 -16.59 -16.38
C VAL A 199 -25.93 -16.23 -16.31
N ARG A 200 -25.38 -16.14 -15.09
CA ARG A 200 -23.98 -15.81 -14.86
C ARG A 200 -23.35 -16.75 -13.84
N ALA A 201 -22.11 -17.12 -14.05
CA ALA A 201 -21.34 -17.93 -13.08
C ALA A 201 -20.86 -17.06 -11.90
N ILE A 202 -20.94 -17.62 -10.70
CA ILE A 202 -20.37 -17.01 -9.48
C ILE A 202 -18.84 -17.13 -9.56
N THR A 203 -18.16 -16.02 -9.43
CA THR A 203 -16.70 -15.94 -9.44
C THR A 203 -16.10 -15.93 -8.04
N ALA A 204 -16.81 -15.34 -7.08
CA ALA A 204 -16.42 -15.32 -5.66
C ALA A 204 -17.63 -15.09 -4.76
N VAL A 205 -17.55 -15.55 -3.52
CA VAL A 205 -18.52 -15.26 -2.45
C VAL A 205 -17.74 -14.85 -1.22
N TYR A 206 -18.13 -13.74 -0.61
CA TYR A 206 -17.52 -13.22 0.60
C TYR A 206 -18.54 -13.18 1.73
N ASP A 207 -18.13 -13.64 2.90
CA ASP A 207 -18.88 -13.50 4.14
C ASP A 207 -18.63 -12.09 4.71
N VAL A 208 -19.68 -11.30 4.84
CA VAL A 208 -19.61 -9.91 5.32
C VAL A 208 -20.59 -9.74 6.48
N GLY A 209 -20.35 -10.46 7.55
CA GLY A 209 -21.14 -10.44 8.78
C GLY A 209 -22.54 -11.03 8.60
N ALA A 210 -23.58 -10.21 8.60
CA ALA A 210 -24.96 -10.67 8.39
C ALA A 210 -25.32 -10.93 6.92
N ASN A 211 -24.37 -10.77 5.99
CA ASN A 211 -24.61 -10.81 4.56
C ASN A 211 -23.56 -11.63 3.81
N LEU A 212 -23.97 -12.22 2.68
CA LEU A 212 -23.05 -12.76 1.69
C LEU A 212 -22.96 -11.78 0.51
N SER A 213 -21.75 -11.40 0.14
CA SER A 213 -21.44 -10.63 -1.06
C SER A 213 -21.09 -11.60 -2.18
N VAL A 214 -21.96 -11.73 -3.18
CA VAL A 214 -21.81 -12.69 -4.29
C VAL A 214 -21.34 -11.95 -5.53
N MET A 215 -20.18 -12.30 -6.04
CA MET A 215 -19.60 -11.73 -7.26
C MET A 215 -19.77 -12.68 -8.43
N MET A 216 -20.07 -12.13 -9.60
CA MET A 216 -20.31 -12.91 -10.83
C MET A 216 -19.39 -12.47 -11.96
N GLY A 217 -19.32 -13.25 -13.02
CA GLY A 217 -18.66 -12.84 -14.25
C GLY A 217 -19.48 -11.81 -15.04
N GLY A 218 -18.80 -10.98 -15.84
CA GLY A 218 -19.42 -10.03 -16.77
C GLY A 218 -19.45 -8.58 -16.27
N ALA A 219 -20.26 -7.74 -16.92
CA ALA A 219 -20.38 -6.32 -16.59
C ALA A 219 -21.16 -6.09 -15.29
N ALA A 220 -21.01 -4.89 -14.70
CA ALA A 220 -21.77 -4.45 -13.53
C ALA A 220 -23.28 -4.69 -13.72
N LEU A 221 -23.94 -5.09 -12.65
CA LEU A 221 -25.38 -5.28 -12.66
C LEU A 221 -26.12 -3.94 -12.64
N SER A 222 -27.28 -3.90 -13.25
CA SER A 222 -28.25 -2.81 -13.10
C SER A 222 -29.47 -3.28 -12.32
N GLY A 223 -30.17 -2.37 -11.65
CA GLY A 223 -31.42 -2.69 -10.96
C GLY A 223 -32.47 -3.29 -11.90
N ALA A 224 -32.48 -2.87 -13.16
CA ALA A 224 -33.38 -3.42 -14.20
C ALA A 224 -33.03 -4.88 -14.56
N ALA A 225 -31.76 -5.28 -14.50
CA ALA A 225 -31.36 -6.66 -14.78
C ALA A 225 -31.85 -7.64 -13.69
N VAL A 226 -31.98 -7.17 -12.45
CA VAL A 226 -32.45 -7.99 -11.34
C VAL A 226 -33.95 -7.96 -11.15
N GLY A 227 -34.64 -6.94 -11.71
CA GLY A 227 -36.07 -6.81 -11.65
C GLY A 227 -36.65 -6.51 -10.26
N TYR A 228 -37.99 -6.64 -10.17
CA TYR A 228 -38.71 -6.49 -8.88
C TYR A 228 -39.77 -7.60 -8.76
N PRO A 229 -39.85 -8.34 -7.63
CA PRO A 229 -38.95 -8.23 -6.48
C PRO A 229 -37.51 -8.64 -6.83
N ASN A 230 -36.51 -7.96 -6.23
CA ASN A 230 -35.11 -8.20 -6.50
C ASN A 230 -34.67 -9.59 -5.99
N THR A 231 -34.85 -10.60 -6.81
CA THR A 231 -34.54 -11.99 -6.49
C THR A 231 -33.58 -12.58 -7.50
N VAL A 232 -32.73 -13.47 -7.02
CA VAL A 232 -31.83 -14.27 -7.85
C VAL A 232 -32.02 -15.74 -7.52
N SER A 233 -31.79 -16.61 -8.48
CA SER A 233 -31.89 -18.06 -8.30
C SER A 233 -30.60 -18.73 -8.70
N VAL A 234 -30.19 -19.74 -7.94
CA VAL A 234 -29.09 -20.62 -8.27
C VAL A 234 -29.62 -22.04 -8.48
N ALA A 235 -29.11 -22.72 -9.49
CA ALA A 235 -29.47 -24.13 -9.74
C ALA A 235 -28.74 -25.00 -8.70
N SER A 236 -29.47 -25.83 -7.96
CA SER A 236 -28.89 -26.81 -7.06
C SER A 236 -28.18 -27.89 -7.85
N SER A 237 -26.87 -28.06 -7.63
CA SER A 237 -26.15 -29.25 -8.04
C SER A 237 -26.54 -30.37 -7.08
N THR A 238 -27.45 -31.25 -7.48
CA THR A 238 -27.72 -32.47 -6.71
C THR A 238 -26.48 -33.35 -6.76
N GLY A 239 -25.81 -33.44 -5.61
CA GLY A 239 -24.70 -34.37 -5.40
C GLY A 239 -25.16 -35.81 -5.61
N THR A 240 -24.27 -36.59 -6.14
CA THR A 240 -24.32 -38.04 -6.26
C THR A 240 -24.77 -38.69 -4.95
N THR A 241 -25.85 -39.44 -5.02
CA THR A 241 -26.37 -40.30 -3.93
C THR A 241 -25.33 -41.31 -3.50
N MET A 242 -24.93 -41.27 -2.22
CA MET A 242 -24.27 -42.39 -1.56
C MET A 242 -25.25 -43.59 -1.39
N PRO A 243 -24.79 -44.82 -1.62
CA PRO A 243 -25.56 -46.02 -1.24
C PRO A 243 -25.71 -46.13 0.28
N PRO A 244 -26.76 -46.82 0.79
CA PRO A 244 -27.08 -46.86 2.21
C PRO A 244 -26.02 -47.61 3.02
N ALA A 245 -25.75 -47.09 4.20
CA ALA A 245 -24.81 -47.63 5.18
C ALA A 245 -25.24 -49.03 5.65
N THR A 246 -24.38 -50.00 5.50
CA THR A 246 -24.46 -51.28 6.18
C THR A 246 -23.80 -51.16 7.58
N VAL A 247 -24.50 -51.73 8.55
CA VAL A 247 -24.14 -51.75 9.98
C VAL A 247 -22.81 -52.48 10.21
N ALA A 248 -21.95 -51.87 11.02
CA ALA A 248 -20.63 -52.36 11.36
C ALA A 248 -20.70 -53.52 12.42
N PRO A 249 -19.81 -54.52 12.34
CA PRO A 249 -19.48 -55.38 13.46
C PRO A 249 -18.41 -54.75 14.36
N ALA A 250 -18.39 -55.15 15.65
CA ALA A 250 -17.58 -54.69 16.74
C ALA A 250 -16.05 -54.89 16.53
N PRO A 251 -15.20 -54.13 17.25
CA PRO A 251 -13.78 -53.95 16.92
C PRO A 251 -12.87 -55.10 17.32
N ALA A 252 -11.96 -55.43 16.40
CA ALA A 252 -10.78 -56.27 16.68
C ALA A 252 -9.58 -55.37 17.06
N PRO A 253 -8.56 -55.88 17.76
CA PRO A 253 -7.52 -55.07 18.39
C PRO A 253 -6.61 -54.39 17.35
N ALA A 254 -6.16 -53.19 17.69
CA ALA A 254 -5.44 -52.25 16.85
C ALA A 254 -4.10 -52.82 16.34
N PRO A 255 -3.85 -52.71 15.03
CA PRO A 255 -2.48 -52.75 14.49
C PRO A 255 -1.84 -51.36 14.61
N SER A 256 -0.52 -51.37 14.83
CA SER A 256 0.35 -50.21 14.86
C SER A 256 0.07 -49.24 13.72
N ALA A 257 -0.11 -47.95 14.05
CA ALA A 257 -0.42 -46.91 13.13
C ALA A 257 0.67 -46.71 12.06
N PRO A 258 0.34 -46.67 10.75
CA PRO A 258 1.28 -46.24 9.73
C PRO A 258 1.49 -44.75 9.88
N SER A 259 2.74 -44.29 9.71
CA SER A 259 3.08 -42.87 9.63
C SER A 259 2.34 -42.24 8.42
N SER A 260 1.25 -41.55 8.68
CA SER A 260 0.44 -40.96 7.61
C SER A 260 1.12 -39.69 7.10
N THR A 261 1.66 -39.78 5.90
CA THR A 261 2.14 -38.62 5.16
C THR A 261 0.95 -37.97 4.45
N TYR A 262 0.67 -36.69 4.74
CA TYR A 262 -0.35 -35.94 4.03
C TYR A 262 0.31 -35.08 2.95
N THR A 263 -0.16 -35.13 1.70
CA THR A 263 0.41 -34.42 0.57
C THR A 263 -0.60 -33.45 -0.03
N ALA A 264 -0.18 -32.20 -0.23
CA ALA A 264 -0.94 -31.16 -0.92
C ALA A 264 -0.26 -30.72 -2.21
N GLY A 265 -1.06 -30.45 -3.27
CA GLY A 265 -0.58 -29.78 -4.46
C GLY A 265 -0.38 -28.28 -4.19
N MET A 266 0.68 -27.70 -4.73
CA MET A 266 0.92 -26.26 -4.63
C MET A 266 0.09 -25.49 -5.65
N ASN A 267 -0.31 -24.28 -5.28
CA ASN A 267 -1.01 -23.38 -6.19
C ASN A 267 -0.12 -22.95 -7.37
N ASN A 268 -0.74 -22.69 -8.50
CA ASN A 268 -0.04 -22.33 -9.73
C ASN A 268 -0.04 -20.81 -9.91
N PHE A 269 0.95 -20.12 -9.33
CA PHE A 269 1.15 -18.68 -9.50
C PHE A 269 2.40 -18.40 -10.33
N THR A 270 2.32 -17.39 -11.18
CA THR A 270 3.41 -16.87 -12.01
C THR A 270 3.60 -15.37 -11.84
N SER A 271 3.44 -14.86 -10.61
CA SER A 271 3.64 -13.45 -10.27
C SER A 271 5.10 -13.18 -9.88
N SER A 272 5.44 -11.88 -9.72
CA SER A 272 6.77 -11.46 -9.26
C SER A 272 7.15 -11.98 -7.89
N ASP A 273 6.16 -12.25 -7.03
CA ASP A 273 6.39 -12.75 -5.66
C ASP A 273 6.28 -14.27 -5.55
N TRP A 274 5.50 -14.91 -6.44
CA TRP A 274 5.26 -16.34 -6.47
C TRP A 274 5.69 -16.94 -7.81
N GLU A 275 6.48 -17.95 -7.78
CA GLU A 275 6.81 -18.75 -8.95
C GLU A 275 6.38 -20.18 -8.75
N ASN A 276 5.38 -20.62 -9.55
CA ASN A 276 4.88 -21.99 -9.46
C ASN A 276 4.52 -22.42 -8.02
N GLY A 277 3.88 -21.51 -7.26
CA GLY A 277 3.43 -21.77 -5.91
C GLY A 277 4.46 -21.54 -4.81
N ILE A 278 5.69 -21.14 -5.12
CA ILE A 278 6.71 -20.79 -4.13
C ILE A 278 7.02 -19.30 -4.13
N TYR A 279 7.34 -18.76 -2.94
CA TYR A 279 7.82 -17.39 -2.82
C TYR A 279 9.22 -17.24 -3.41
N ARG A 280 9.43 -16.26 -4.31
CA ARG A 280 10.76 -15.95 -4.85
C ARG A 280 11.71 -15.34 -3.83
N LYS A 281 11.18 -14.69 -2.80
CA LYS A 281 11.93 -13.92 -1.79
C LYS A 281 11.86 -14.48 -0.38
N GLY A 282 11.30 -15.67 -0.19
CA GLY A 282 11.14 -16.26 1.14
C GLY A 282 11.07 -17.78 1.12
N ALA A 283 11.22 -18.38 2.28
CA ALA A 283 11.09 -19.82 2.47
C ALA A 283 9.59 -20.18 2.64
N GLY A 284 8.77 -19.88 1.64
CA GLY A 284 7.33 -20.09 1.70
C GLY A 284 6.75 -20.64 0.40
N PHE A 285 5.56 -21.19 0.50
CA PHE A 285 4.79 -21.72 -0.62
C PHE A 285 3.29 -21.53 -0.40
N SER A 286 2.50 -21.67 -1.46
CA SER A 286 1.05 -21.57 -1.44
C SER A 286 0.39 -22.88 -1.78
N ILE A 287 -0.63 -23.26 -1.01
CA ILE A 287 -1.50 -24.40 -1.23
C ILE A 287 -2.97 -23.97 -1.19
N PRO A 288 -3.89 -24.73 -1.80
CA PRO A 288 -5.31 -24.42 -1.73
C PRO A 288 -5.82 -24.31 -0.29
N ASP A 289 -6.72 -23.36 -0.03
CA ASP A 289 -7.40 -23.24 1.25
C ASP A 289 -8.46 -24.34 1.39
N THR A 290 -8.11 -25.43 2.05
CA THR A 290 -9.00 -26.55 2.38
C THR A 290 -8.91 -26.91 3.84
N THR A 291 -9.99 -27.46 4.40
CA THR A 291 -10.01 -27.94 5.79
C THR A 291 -8.88 -28.94 6.06
N SER A 292 -8.60 -29.84 5.10
CA SER A 292 -7.52 -30.82 5.21
C SER A 292 -6.15 -30.15 5.23
N ASN A 293 -5.90 -29.15 4.37
CA ASN A 293 -4.65 -28.40 4.37
C ASN A 293 -4.48 -27.59 5.66
N LYS A 294 -5.53 -26.91 6.13
CA LYS A 294 -5.52 -26.21 7.44
C LYS A 294 -5.16 -27.12 8.59
N SER A 295 -5.68 -28.34 8.59
CA SER A 295 -5.43 -29.32 9.67
C SER A 295 -4.02 -29.90 9.59
N ALA A 296 -3.46 -30.08 8.39
CA ALA A 296 -2.16 -30.73 8.19
C ALA A 296 -0.98 -29.75 8.32
N PHE A 297 -1.09 -28.56 7.73
CA PHE A 297 -0.03 -27.56 7.71
C PHE A 297 -0.20 -26.58 8.88
N VAL A 298 0.18 -27.00 10.07
CA VAL A 298 0.16 -26.17 11.28
C VAL A 298 1.58 -25.76 11.68
N THR A 299 1.72 -24.65 12.40
CA THR A 299 3.03 -24.21 12.92
C THR A 299 3.69 -25.32 13.75
N GLY A 300 4.95 -25.60 13.46
CA GLY A 300 5.71 -26.70 14.06
C GLY A 300 5.67 -28.02 13.30
N ALA A 301 4.73 -28.22 12.36
CA ALA A 301 4.70 -29.41 11.50
C ALA A 301 5.99 -29.54 10.68
N SER A 302 6.37 -30.75 10.35
CA SER A 302 7.52 -31.04 9.48
C SER A 302 7.04 -31.24 8.04
N VAL A 303 7.59 -30.49 7.13
CA VAL A 303 7.27 -30.56 5.70
C VAL A 303 8.46 -31.12 4.94
N LYS A 304 8.22 -32.15 4.13
CA LYS A 304 9.23 -32.75 3.24
C LYS A 304 9.04 -32.20 1.83
N LEU A 305 10.11 -31.65 1.28
CA LEU A 305 10.18 -31.16 -0.10
C LEU A 305 10.52 -32.30 -1.06
N ALA A 306 10.31 -32.09 -2.34
CA ALA A 306 10.61 -33.09 -3.38
C ALA A 306 12.09 -33.45 -3.47
N ASP A 307 12.99 -32.54 -3.13
CA ASP A 307 14.44 -32.76 -3.06
C ASP A 307 14.88 -33.54 -1.80
N GLY A 308 13.93 -33.96 -0.96
CA GLY A 308 14.18 -34.71 0.26
C GLY A 308 14.42 -33.87 1.52
N GLN A 309 14.59 -32.55 1.41
CA GLN A 309 14.75 -31.69 2.59
C GLN A 309 13.49 -31.74 3.46
N VAL A 310 13.69 -31.74 4.78
CA VAL A 310 12.61 -31.62 5.76
C VAL A 310 12.77 -30.31 6.49
N ARG A 311 11.73 -29.50 6.50
CA ARG A 311 11.70 -28.18 7.14
C ARG A 311 10.50 -28.03 8.07
N LYS A 312 10.62 -27.17 9.09
CA LYS A 312 9.53 -26.86 10.00
C LYS A 312 8.65 -25.75 9.43
N VAL A 313 7.34 -25.88 9.59
CA VAL A 313 6.39 -24.78 9.37
C VAL A 313 6.58 -23.75 10.48
N THR A 314 6.88 -22.51 10.10
CA THR A 314 7.09 -21.40 11.04
C THR A 314 5.85 -20.54 11.20
N ALA A 315 5.04 -20.41 10.13
CA ALA A 315 3.77 -19.70 10.15
C ALA A 315 2.87 -20.20 9.02
N VAL A 316 1.56 -20.08 9.21
CA VAL A 316 0.55 -20.32 8.18
C VAL A 316 -0.41 -19.12 8.18
N TYR A 317 -0.61 -18.53 7.01
CA TYR A 317 -1.52 -17.40 6.81
C TYR A 317 -2.66 -17.84 5.90
N ASP A 318 -3.88 -17.61 6.36
CA ASP A 318 -5.08 -17.72 5.54
C ASP A 318 -5.23 -16.45 4.72
N VAL A 319 -5.16 -16.55 3.40
CA VAL A 319 -5.18 -15.41 2.47
C VAL A 319 -6.44 -15.47 1.59
N GLY A 320 -7.48 -16.11 2.12
CA GLY A 320 -8.79 -16.19 1.50
C GLY A 320 -8.95 -17.37 0.54
N ASP A 321 -8.33 -17.34 -0.62
CA ASP A 321 -8.42 -18.42 -1.61
C ASP A 321 -7.30 -19.47 -1.50
N HIS A 322 -6.31 -19.21 -0.62
CA HIS A 322 -5.17 -20.10 -0.42
C HIS A 322 -4.54 -19.94 0.96
N LEU A 323 -3.77 -20.94 1.36
CA LEU A 323 -2.89 -20.87 2.53
C LEU A 323 -1.48 -20.52 2.09
N SER A 324 -0.90 -19.50 2.71
CA SER A 324 0.50 -19.15 2.58
C SER A 324 1.27 -19.79 3.73
N VAL A 325 2.09 -20.79 3.44
CA VAL A 325 2.84 -21.59 4.41
C VAL A 325 4.30 -21.19 4.40
N MET A 326 4.82 -20.72 5.56
CA MET A 326 6.21 -20.33 5.73
C MET A 326 6.99 -21.45 6.40
N LEU A 327 8.21 -21.70 5.92
CA LEU A 327 9.11 -22.72 6.44
C LEU A 327 10.36 -22.11 7.07
N SER A 328 11.00 -22.89 7.93
CA SER A 328 12.35 -22.57 8.41
C SER A 328 13.40 -22.71 7.30
N GLY A 329 14.48 -21.92 7.39
CA GLY A 329 15.61 -21.99 6.46
C GLY A 329 15.57 -20.96 5.34
N SER A 330 16.42 -21.15 4.33
CA SER A 330 16.59 -20.23 3.19
C SER A 330 15.42 -20.32 2.22
N THR A 331 15.34 -19.31 1.33
CA THR A 331 14.41 -19.26 0.19
C THR A 331 14.32 -20.60 -0.54
N LEU A 332 13.10 -21.01 -0.89
CA LEU A 332 12.86 -22.21 -1.69
C LEU A 332 13.21 -21.93 -3.16
N SER A 333 13.71 -22.96 -3.84
CA SER A 333 13.86 -22.95 -5.30
C SER A 333 12.85 -23.89 -5.97
N GLY A 334 12.48 -23.60 -7.21
CA GLY A 334 11.59 -24.48 -7.97
C GLY A 334 12.13 -25.89 -8.15
N SER A 335 13.46 -26.05 -8.20
CA SER A 335 14.13 -27.36 -8.27
C SER A 335 14.02 -28.15 -6.96
N ALA A 336 14.05 -27.49 -5.82
CA ALA A 336 13.87 -28.13 -4.52
C ALA A 336 12.47 -28.74 -4.32
N VAL A 337 11.48 -28.16 -4.97
CA VAL A 337 10.08 -28.61 -4.87
C VAL A 337 9.71 -29.66 -5.93
N GLY A 338 10.44 -29.70 -7.03
CA GLY A 338 10.24 -30.69 -8.09
C GLY A 338 8.95 -30.52 -8.91
N TYR A 339 8.60 -31.57 -9.72
CA TYR A 339 7.37 -31.62 -10.50
C TYR A 339 6.79 -33.03 -10.48
N PRO A 340 5.49 -33.28 -10.21
CA PRO A 340 4.50 -32.25 -9.89
C PRO A 340 4.81 -31.56 -8.55
N LYS A 341 4.51 -30.27 -8.45
CA LYS A 341 4.82 -29.48 -7.27
C LYS A 341 3.91 -29.82 -6.12
N THR A 342 4.37 -30.72 -5.28
CA THR A 342 3.66 -31.21 -4.10
C THR A 342 4.50 -31.05 -2.84
N ILE A 343 3.82 -30.85 -1.75
CA ILE A 343 4.42 -30.70 -0.43
C ILE A 343 3.77 -31.73 0.51
N SER A 344 4.58 -32.44 1.27
CA SER A 344 4.09 -33.46 2.22
C SER A 344 4.42 -33.08 3.66
N VAL A 345 3.42 -33.20 4.54
CA VAL A 345 3.60 -33.15 6.01
C VAL A 345 3.96 -34.53 6.50
N VAL A 346 5.03 -34.62 7.28
CA VAL A 346 5.50 -35.89 7.89
C VAL A 346 5.13 -35.86 9.36
N SER A 347 4.27 -36.78 9.78
CA SER A 347 3.94 -36.96 11.20
C SER A 347 5.16 -37.43 11.96
N ALA A 348 5.56 -36.75 13.03
CA ALA A 348 6.57 -37.24 13.94
C ALA A 348 6.07 -38.48 14.64
N SER A 349 6.76 -39.63 14.50
CA SER A 349 6.49 -40.80 15.34
C SER A 349 6.82 -40.44 16.79
N THR A 350 5.85 -40.51 17.69
CA THR A 350 6.08 -40.49 19.12
C THR A 350 6.66 -41.85 19.53
N GLY A 351 7.95 -42.02 19.29
CA GLY A 351 8.73 -43.12 19.88
C GLY A 351 9.31 -42.63 21.20
N GLY A 352 8.79 -43.12 22.28
CA GLY A 352 9.40 -42.93 23.60
C GLY A 352 10.78 -43.58 23.61
N THR A 353 11.80 -42.78 23.82
CA THR A 353 13.11 -43.24 24.29
C THR A 353 13.51 -42.38 25.47
N THR A 354 13.82 -43.06 26.54
CA THR A 354 14.43 -42.61 27.77
C THR A 354 15.55 -41.59 27.49
N PRO A 355 15.66 -40.50 28.26
CA PRO A 355 16.69 -39.51 28.03
C PRO A 355 18.10 -40.09 28.29
N PRO A 356 19.09 -39.90 27.44
CA PRO A 356 20.47 -40.10 27.80
C PRO A 356 20.88 -39.00 28.80
N ALA A 357 21.73 -39.38 29.74
CA ALA A 357 22.26 -38.55 30.81
C ALA A 357 22.74 -37.19 30.32
N THR A 358 22.37 -36.15 31.04
CA THR A 358 22.79 -34.78 30.92
C THR A 358 24.31 -34.65 30.91
N VAL A 359 24.87 -34.31 29.76
CA VAL A 359 26.16 -33.64 29.70
C VAL A 359 25.85 -32.14 29.94
N ALA A 360 26.46 -31.58 30.98
CA ALA A 360 26.29 -30.18 31.33
C ALA A 360 26.61 -29.28 30.09
N PRO A 361 25.76 -28.31 29.79
CA PRO A 361 26.05 -27.37 28.72
C PRO A 361 27.33 -26.61 29.06
N ALA A 362 28.20 -26.43 28.07
CA ALA A 362 29.27 -25.45 28.16
C ALA A 362 28.64 -24.08 28.50
N PRO A 363 29.29 -23.24 29.31
CA PRO A 363 28.73 -21.98 29.73
C PRO A 363 28.39 -21.14 28.49
N THR A 364 27.13 -20.77 28.38
CA THR A 364 26.63 -19.79 27.41
C THR A 364 27.49 -18.54 27.57
N PRO A 365 28.05 -17.98 26.47
CA PRO A 365 28.73 -16.70 26.57
C PRO A 365 27.72 -15.70 27.16
N THR A 366 28.09 -15.09 28.25
CA THR A 366 27.35 -14.00 28.90
C THR A 366 26.96 -13.01 27.82
N PRO A 367 25.67 -12.64 27.69
CA PRO A 367 25.29 -11.57 26.77
C PRO A 367 26.15 -10.37 27.08
N ALA A 368 26.78 -9.79 26.07
CA ALA A 368 27.46 -8.51 26.23
C ALA A 368 26.47 -7.54 26.89
N PRO A 369 26.89 -6.77 27.91
CA PRO A 369 25.97 -5.84 28.56
C PRO A 369 25.31 -5.00 27.49
N ALA A 370 23.98 -4.92 27.55
CA ALA A 370 23.20 -4.05 26.67
C ALA A 370 23.87 -2.67 26.68
N PRO A 371 24.13 -2.07 25.50
CA PRO A 371 24.75 -0.76 25.46
C PRO A 371 23.90 0.17 26.30
N THR A 372 24.50 0.73 27.33
CA THR A 372 23.89 1.75 28.17
C THR A 372 23.49 2.89 27.24
N VAL A 373 22.19 3.06 27.10
CA VAL A 373 21.58 4.21 26.43
C VAL A 373 22.20 5.46 27.04
N PRO A 374 22.66 6.43 26.27
CA PRO A 374 22.92 7.74 26.82
C PRO A 374 21.57 8.32 27.23
N VAL A 375 21.20 8.11 28.48
CA VAL A 375 20.08 8.79 29.10
C VAL A 375 20.46 10.24 29.14
N VAL A 376 19.95 11.05 28.23
CA VAL A 376 19.80 12.48 28.48
C VAL A 376 18.63 12.59 29.46
N SER A 377 18.87 12.22 30.69
CA SER A 377 17.91 12.38 31.76
C SER A 377 18.12 13.76 32.37
N ASP A 378 17.35 14.72 31.93
CA ASP A 378 17.08 15.93 32.69
C ASP A 378 15.93 15.72 33.70
N GLY A 379 15.50 14.48 33.93
CA GLY A 379 14.39 14.13 34.80
C GLY A 379 12.99 14.43 34.21
N SER A 380 12.92 14.95 32.99
CA SER A 380 11.66 15.17 32.26
C SER A 380 11.52 14.13 31.15
N GLY A 381 10.31 13.59 30.96
CA GLY A 381 10.03 12.70 29.82
C GLY A 381 10.09 13.45 28.48
N ILE A 382 10.08 12.68 27.38
CA ILE A 382 10.13 13.24 26.02
C ILE A 382 8.78 13.92 25.64
N ASP A 383 8.87 14.90 24.75
CA ASP A 383 7.70 15.51 24.12
C ASP A 383 7.14 14.58 23.05
N LEU A 384 5.84 14.25 23.15
CA LEU A 384 5.20 13.27 22.30
C LEU A 384 4.28 13.89 21.22
N VAL A 385 4.04 15.20 21.30
CA VAL A 385 3.21 15.92 20.31
C VAL A 385 3.95 17.15 19.81
N GLY A 386 4.17 17.21 18.53
CA GLY A 386 4.81 18.31 17.82
C GLY A 386 4.00 18.78 16.63
N VAL A 387 4.61 19.66 15.85
CA VAL A 387 4.04 20.21 14.61
C VAL A 387 5.06 20.21 13.48
N ASN A 388 4.59 20.19 12.24
CA ASN A 388 5.40 20.38 11.05
C ASN A 388 5.43 21.88 10.68
N PHE A 389 6.61 22.48 10.60
CA PHE A 389 6.80 23.78 9.96
C PHE A 389 7.17 23.55 8.48
N GLY A 390 6.12 23.55 7.62
CA GLY A 390 6.24 23.15 6.22
C GLY A 390 6.50 24.29 5.23
N SER A 391 6.61 25.54 5.66
CA SER A 391 6.73 26.69 4.73
C SER A 391 8.05 26.71 3.95
N GLY A 392 9.08 26.04 4.47
CA GLY A 392 10.37 25.85 3.80
C GLY A 392 10.31 24.94 2.57
N VAL A 393 9.17 24.25 2.33
CA VAL A 393 9.01 23.33 1.19
C VAL A 393 8.01 23.81 0.14
N PHE A 394 7.45 25.01 0.32
CA PHE A 394 6.50 25.57 -0.64
C PHE A 394 7.12 25.78 -2.03
N ASP A 395 6.28 25.76 -3.05
CA ASP A 395 6.63 25.95 -4.46
C ASP A 395 7.81 25.06 -4.94
N PRO A 396 7.69 23.73 -4.79
CA PRO A 396 8.77 22.79 -5.17
C PRO A 396 9.00 22.72 -6.68
N SER A 397 8.14 23.33 -7.49
CA SER A 397 8.32 23.47 -8.95
C SER A 397 9.32 24.56 -9.32
N ASN A 398 9.57 25.52 -8.42
CA ASN A 398 10.51 26.63 -8.61
C ASN A 398 11.71 26.49 -7.67
N VAL A 399 12.54 25.49 -7.90
CA VAL A 399 13.75 25.24 -7.10
C VAL A 399 15.01 25.72 -7.84
N PRO A 400 15.99 26.29 -7.12
CA PRO A 400 16.01 26.51 -5.66
C PRO A 400 15.04 27.60 -5.19
N GLY A 401 14.51 28.45 -6.07
CA GLY A 401 13.57 29.52 -5.76
C GLY A 401 14.19 30.70 -5.01
N LEU A 402 13.36 31.68 -4.73
CA LEU A 402 13.74 32.88 -3.98
C LEU A 402 13.06 32.90 -2.62
N PHE A 403 13.85 33.06 -1.58
CA PHE A 403 13.35 33.22 -0.20
C PHE A 403 12.38 34.42 -0.09
N ASN A 404 11.31 34.27 0.69
CA ASN A 404 10.20 35.21 0.84
C ASN A 404 9.41 35.50 -0.47
N LYS A 405 9.63 34.68 -1.51
CA LYS A 405 8.83 34.74 -2.75
C LYS A 405 8.25 33.37 -3.10
N ASN A 406 9.07 32.35 -3.13
CA ASN A 406 8.63 30.98 -3.45
C ASN A 406 8.44 30.15 -2.16
N TYR A 407 9.20 30.45 -1.12
CA TYR A 407 9.15 29.78 0.18
C TYR A 407 9.58 30.74 1.29
N THR A 408 9.33 30.34 2.53
CA THR A 408 9.79 31.07 3.71
C THR A 408 10.03 30.11 4.86
N TYR A 409 10.67 30.61 5.92
CA TYR A 409 10.74 29.94 7.22
C TYR A 409 9.95 30.72 8.25
N ALA A 410 9.53 30.04 9.31
CA ALA A 410 8.89 30.67 10.45
C ALA A 410 9.87 31.61 11.15
N ASP A 411 9.44 32.81 11.46
CA ASP A 411 10.20 33.73 12.32
C ASP A 411 10.06 33.36 13.82
N GLU A 412 10.74 34.07 14.69
CA GLU A 412 10.75 33.78 16.12
C GLU A 412 9.36 33.79 16.76
N SER A 413 8.43 34.61 16.25
CA SER A 413 7.10 34.72 16.81
C SER A 413 6.30 33.41 16.71
N TYR A 414 6.51 32.63 15.64
CA TYR A 414 5.90 31.31 15.50
C TYR A 414 6.45 30.32 16.51
N TYR A 415 7.77 30.29 16.73
CA TYR A 415 8.39 29.42 17.74
C TYR A 415 7.89 29.77 19.14
N LYS A 416 7.87 31.07 19.50
CA LYS A 416 7.30 31.56 20.76
C LYS A 416 5.87 31.07 20.93
N ARG A 417 5.00 31.38 19.96
CA ARG A 417 3.58 30.99 19.98
C ARG A 417 3.40 29.48 20.15
N HIS A 418 4.09 28.65 19.38
CA HIS A 418 3.92 27.20 19.45
C HIS A 418 4.44 26.65 20.79
N SER A 419 5.52 27.22 21.33
CA SER A 419 5.97 26.90 22.67
C SER A 419 4.93 27.22 23.74
N GLU A 420 4.27 28.40 23.65
CA GLU A 420 3.18 28.81 24.53
C GLU A 420 1.93 27.93 24.40
N LEU A 421 1.66 27.40 23.19
CA LEU A 421 0.60 26.43 22.95
C LEU A 421 0.93 25.02 23.47
N GLY A 422 2.14 24.80 24.01
CA GLY A 422 2.59 23.54 24.58
C GLY A 422 3.40 22.64 23.64
N PHE A 423 3.61 23.03 22.39
CA PHE A 423 4.38 22.23 21.42
C PHE A 423 5.88 22.45 21.60
N LYS A 424 6.60 21.38 21.93
CA LYS A 424 8.05 21.41 22.18
C LYS A 424 8.86 20.61 21.14
N LEU A 425 8.20 20.13 20.10
CA LEU A 425 8.81 19.40 18.98
C LEU A 425 8.35 20.02 17.66
N VAL A 426 9.29 20.34 16.79
CA VAL A 426 9.04 20.83 15.42
C VAL A 426 9.75 19.95 14.42
N ARG A 427 9.05 19.48 13.40
CA ARG A 427 9.64 18.88 12.19
C ARG A 427 9.75 20.00 11.15
N LEU A 428 10.97 20.44 10.86
CA LEU A 428 11.27 21.56 9.96
C LEU A 428 11.62 21.06 8.58
N GLY A 429 10.67 21.23 7.64
CA GLY A 429 10.86 20.85 6.25
C GLY A 429 11.75 21.83 5.47
N PHE A 430 12.69 21.30 4.70
CA PHE A 430 13.50 22.03 3.74
C PHE A 430 13.71 21.22 2.46
N LEU A 431 14.06 21.86 1.34
CA LEU A 431 14.35 21.17 0.08
C LEU A 431 15.86 21.08 -0.17
N TRP A 432 16.29 19.91 -0.67
CA TRP A 432 17.70 19.66 -0.99
C TRP A 432 18.26 20.67 -2.00
N GLU A 433 17.47 21.01 -3.04
CA GLU A 433 17.86 21.98 -4.06
C GLU A 433 18.10 23.39 -3.52
N ARG A 434 17.51 23.73 -2.36
CA ARG A 434 17.71 25.02 -1.69
C ARG A 434 19.00 25.04 -0.89
N ILE A 435 19.24 23.99 -0.13
CA ILE A 435 20.46 23.87 0.68
C ILE A 435 21.69 23.52 -0.16
N GLN A 436 21.52 22.83 -1.28
CA GLN A 436 22.63 22.50 -2.21
C GLN A 436 22.14 22.60 -3.67
N PRO A 437 22.14 23.80 -4.27
CA PRO A 437 21.61 24.02 -5.63
C PRO A 437 22.36 23.26 -6.73
N LYS A 438 23.58 22.83 -6.49
CA LYS A 438 24.38 22.02 -7.40
C LYS A 438 24.98 20.85 -6.63
N LEU A 439 24.77 19.63 -7.14
CA LEU A 439 25.31 18.42 -6.52
C LEU A 439 26.82 18.47 -6.34
N GLY A 440 27.29 17.96 -5.20
CA GLY A 440 28.71 17.84 -4.90
C GLY A 440 29.40 19.14 -4.47
N THR A 441 28.69 20.28 -4.52
CA THR A 441 29.24 21.57 -4.04
C THR A 441 29.05 21.72 -2.53
N GLU A 442 29.61 22.79 -1.95
CA GLU A 442 29.31 23.19 -0.59
C GLU A 442 27.84 23.58 -0.44
N LEU A 443 27.35 23.57 0.82
CA LEU A 443 26.00 24.00 1.13
C LEU A 443 25.84 25.50 0.85
N ASN A 444 24.66 25.89 0.40
CA ASN A 444 24.31 27.29 0.22
C ASN A 444 24.35 28.01 1.57
N ALA A 445 25.29 28.96 1.72
CA ALA A 445 25.53 29.63 2.99
C ALA A 445 24.29 30.40 3.50
N ALA A 446 23.51 31.02 2.59
CA ALA A 446 22.31 31.76 2.99
C ALA A 446 21.20 30.83 3.47
N GLU A 447 21.00 29.67 2.82
CA GLU A 447 20.00 28.70 3.25
C GLU A 447 20.41 27.99 4.54
N LEU A 448 21.68 27.65 4.68
CA LEU A 448 22.23 27.10 5.91
C LEU A 448 22.05 28.07 7.09
N ALA A 449 22.28 29.36 6.86
CA ALA A 449 22.06 30.40 7.88
C ALA A 449 20.59 30.47 8.31
N ARG A 450 19.63 30.32 7.40
CA ARG A 450 18.18 30.30 7.74
C ARG A 450 17.81 29.06 8.57
N ILE A 451 18.36 27.91 8.22
CA ILE A 451 18.16 26.68 9.00
C ILE A 451 18.76 26.84 10.42
N LYS A 452 19.97 27.39 10.54
CA LYS A 452 20.59 27.69 11.85
C LYS A 452 19.77 28.69 12.64
N GLN A 453 19.29 29.77 12.03
CA GLN A 453 18.41 30.75 12.66
C GLN A 453 17.11 30.10 13.17
N SER A 454 16.51 29.18 12.42
CA SER A 454 15.36 28.40 12.88
C SER A 454 15.67 27.56 14.10
N LEU A 455 16.85 26.95 14.15
CA LEU A 455 17.35 26.22 15.33
C LEU A 455 17.59 27.16 16.53
N ASP A 456 18.14 28.38 16.30
CA ASP A 456 18.33 29.40 17.35
C ASP A 456 16.98 29.84 17.96
N PHE A 457 15.99 30.13 17.13
CA PHE A 457 14.64 30.47 17.61
C PHE A 457 14.03 29.32 18.41
N ALA A 458 14.13 28.09 17.91
CA ALA A 458 13.67 26.91 18.62
C ALA A 458 14.35 26.76 19.99
N SER A 459 15.68 26.90 20.04
CA SER A 459 16.46 26.84 21.28
C SER A 459 16.00 27.86 22.31
N LYS A 460 15.81 29.10 21.88
CA LYS A 460 15.36 30.22 22.75
C LYS A 460 14.00 29.93 23.40
N HIS A 461 13.12 29.19 22.71
CA HIS A 461 11.77 28.87 23.20
C HIS A 461 11.63 27.43 23.72
N GLY A 462 12.73 26.69 23.91
CA GLY A 462 12.74 25.34 24.48
C GLY A 462 12.11 24.30 23.55
N ILE A 463 12.17 24.52 22.24
CA ILE A 463 11.67 23.61 21.20
C ILE A 463 12.82 22.78 20.65
N LYS A 464 12.56 21.50 20.45
CA LYS A 464 13.46 20.57 19.74
C LYS A 464 13.07 20.48 18.27
N VAL A 465 14.04 20.33 17.37
CA VAL A 465 13.84 20.35 15.92
C VAL A 465 14.35 19.07 15.26
N ILE A 466 13.50 18.45 14.46
CA ILE A 466 13.89 17.43 13.47
C ILE A 466 14.02 18.15 12.13
N LEU A 467 15.20 18.10 11.52
CA LEU A 467 15.42 18.62 10.17
C LEU A 467 14.95 17.58 9.16
N ASP A 468 14.00 17.93 8.32
CA ASP A 468 13.38 17.04 7.34
C ASP A 468 13.73 17.45 5.91
N MET A 469 14.46 16.60 5.19
CA MET A 469 14.70 16.78 3.75
C MET A 469 13.45 16.33 2.97
N HIS A 470 12.63 17.29 2.54
CA HIS A 470 11.27 17.06 2.05
C HIS A 470 11.20 16.78 0.54
N ASN A 471 11.97 15.83 0.03
CA ASN A 471 12.24 15.68 -1.40
C ASN A 471 11.69 14.42 -2.06
N TYR A 472 10.91 13.58 -1.40
CA TYR A 472 10.23 12.42 -2.02
C TYR A 472 11.17 11.50 -2.82
N TYR A 473 12.40 11.32 -2.35
CA TYR A 473 13.46 10.55 -3.01
C TYR A 473 13.93 11.14 -4.35
N ARG A 474 13.87 12.47 -4.49
CA ARG A 474 14.24 13.18 -5.72
C ARG A 474 15.12 14.40 -5.47
N TYR A 475 15.83 14.79 -6.52
CA TYR A 475 16.55 16.05 -6.59
C TYR A 475 16.34 16.64 -8.00
N TYR A 476 15.82 17.86 -8.12
CA TYR A 476 15.32 18.45 -9.38
C TYR A 476 14.45 17.48 -10.18
N GLY A 477 13.56 16.75 -9.50
CA GLY A 477 12.65 15.79 -10.10
C GLY A 477 13.30 14.47 -10.55
N LYS A 478 14.62 14.31 -10.46
CA LYS A 478 15.35 13.08 -10.79
C LYS A 478 15.46 12.18 -9.58
N LEU A 479 15.27 10.88 -9.78
CA LEU A 479 15.37 9.90 -8.69
C LEU A 479 16.79 9.84 -8.12
N ILE A 480 16.89 9.76 -6.82
CA ILE A 480 18.14 9.39 -6.15
C ILE A 480 18.54 7.97 -6.58
N ASN A 481 19.82 7.74 -6.74
CA ASN A 481 20.42 6.52 -7.29
C ASN A 481 20.15 6.35 -8.81
N SER A 482 19.93 7.46 -9.51
CA SER A 482 20.06 7.54 -10.98
C SER A 482 21.49 7.99 -11.35
N PRO A 483 21.88 7.89 -12.64
CA PRO A 483 23.15 8.46 -13.10
C PRO A 483 23.30 9.96 -12.81
N GLU A 484 22.19 10.72 -12.87
CA GLU A 484 22.16 12.14 -12.62
C GLU A 484 22.24 12.51 -11.12
N VAL A 485 21.73 11.63 -10.26
CA VAL A 485 21.67 11.85 -8.80
C VAL A 485 22.21 10.61 -8.07
N PRO A 486 23.52 10.39 -8.04
CA PRO A 486 24.10 9.27 -7.31
C PRO A 486 23.76 9.35 -5.81
N ARG A 487 23.42 8.22 -5.19
CA ARG A 487 23.11 8.17 -3.74
C ARG A 487 24.25 8.65 -2.85
N ALA A 488 25.50 8.53 -3.31
CA ALA A 488 26.67 9.08 -2.62
C ALA A 488 26.59 10.60 -2.43
N GLN A 489 25.95 11.33 -3.36
CA GLN A 489 25.72 12.77 -3.22
C GLN A 489 24.71 13.08 -2.12
N PHE A 490 23.66 12.28 -2.01
CA PHE A 490 22.67 12.37 -0.93
C PHE A 490 23.35 12.16 0.43
N SER A 491 24.12 11.11 0.57
CA SER A 491 24.86 10.79 1.80
C SER A 491 25.88 11.88 2.15
N ALA A 492 26.60 12.42 1.15
CA ALA A 492 27.56 13.50 1.34
C ALA A 492 26.88 14.81 1.78
N THR A 493 25.70 15.12 1.24
CA THR A 493 24.91 16.30 1.65
C THR A 493 24.50 16.20 3.11
N TRP A 494 23.98 15.06 3.53
CA TRP A 494 23.64 14.83 4.94
C TRP A 494 24.86 14.93 5.86
N ARG A 495 25.99 14.37 5.46
CA ARG A 495 27.23 14.49 6.24
C ARG A 495 27.64 15.95 6.40
N ARG A 496 27.63 16.75 5.31
CA ARG A 496 27.95 18.18 5.36
C ARG A 496 26.99 18.95 6.28
N LEU A 497 25.68 18.72 6.13
CA LEU A 497 24.69 19.39 6.98
C LEU A 497 24.87 19.00 8.45
N ALA A 498 25.12 17.73 8.75
CA ALA A 498 25.39 17.27 10.11
C ALA A 498 26.64 17.93 10.70
N GLN A 499 27.71 18.13 9.93
CA GLN A 499 28.92 18.85 10.39
C GLN A 499 28.57 20.27 10.87
N GLU A 500 27.63 20.91 10.20
CA GLU A 500 27.22 22.30 10.49
C GLU A 500 26.29 22.45 11.69
N VAL A 501 25.47 21.44 11.98
CA VAL A 501 24.35 21.59 12.94
C VAL A 501 24.38 20.61 14.11
N SER A 502 25.22 19.57 14.11
CA SER A 502 25.19 18.48 15.09
C SER A 502 25.32 18.95 16.56
N LYS A 503 26.08 20.02 16.78
CA LYS A 503 26.28 20.57 18.13
C LYS A 503 25.18 21.52 18.59
N HIS A 504 24.21 21.81 17.73
CA HIS A 504 23.17 22.76 18.08
C HIS A 504 22.21 22.18 19.16
N PRO A 505 21.93 22.89 20.28
CA PRO A 505 21.16 22.34 21.40
C PRO A 505 19.69 22.05 21.05
N ALA A 506 19.10 22.78 20.10
CA ALA A 506 17.74 22.53 19.64
C ALA A 506 17.64 21.35 18.65
N LEU A 507 18.74 20.95 18.02
CA LEU A 507 18.69 19.83 17.08
C LEU A 507 18.34 18.53 17.82
N TYR A 508 17.21 17.93 17.43
CA TYR A 508 16.75 16.66 17.97
C TYR A 508 17.12 15.49 17.07
N GLY A 509 16.97 15.67 15.76
CA GLY A 509 17.29 14.61 14.80
C GLY A 509 17.29 15.05 13.34
N TYR A 510 17.59 14.08 12.49
CA TYR A 510 17.68 14.18 11.04
C TYR A 510 16.62 13.28 10.40
N GLY A 511 15.61 13.86 9.74
CA GLY A 511 14.66 13.17 8.89
C GLY A 511 15.26 12.97 7.50
N LEU A 512 15.75 11.77 7.21
CA LEU A 512 16.56 11.51 6.02
C LEU A 512 15.88 11.90 4.73
N MET A 513 14.59 11.61 4.61
CA MET A 513 13.84 11.87 3.39
C MET A 513 12.34 11.85 3.67
N ASN A 514 11.63 12.92 3.35
CA ASN A 514 10.17 12.89 3.35
C ASN A 514 9.63 11.94 2.29
N GLU A 515 8.73 11.05 2.67
CA GLU A 515 7.84 10.27 1.81
C GLU A 515 8.49 9.68 0.55
N PRO A 516 9.51 8.83 0.67
CA PRO A 516 10.01 8.12 -0.50
C PRO A 516 8.89 7.39 -1.25
N TYR A 517 8.84 7.53 -2.57
CA TYR A 517 7.92 6.75 -3.40
C TYR A 517 8.51 6.47 -4.77
N ASN A 518 8.13 5.34 -5.38
CA ASN A 518 8.68 4.87 -6.64
C ASN A 518 10.21 4.90 -6.65
N THR A 519 10.81 4.39 -5.57
CA THR A 519 12.25 4.47 -5.31
C THR A 519 13.08 3.48 -6.14
N GLY A 520 12.42 2.71 -7.01
CA GLY A 520 13.07 1.75 -7.89
C GLY A 520 13.53 0.48 -7.14
N ASN A 521 12.74 -0.58 -7.22
CA ASN A 521 13.08 -1.96 -6.82
C ASN A 521 13.87 -2.13 -5.50
N GLY A 522 13.51 -1.39 -4.45
CA GLY A 522 14.12 -1.53 -3.13
C GLY A 522 15.45 -0.80 -2.93
N LEU A 523 15.73 0.24 -3.70
CA LEU A 523 16.96 1.04 -3.57
C LEU A 523 16.94 1.99 -2.36
N TRP A 524 15.76 2.35 -1.85
CA TRP A 524 15.64 3.23 -0.69
C TRP A 524 16.32 2.68 0.57
N PRO A 525 16.16 1.41 0.98
CA PRO A 525 16.84 0.87 2.15
C PRO A 525 18.37 1.05 2.13
N THR A 526 19.00 0.79 0.99
CA THR A 526 20.46 1.00 0.84
C THR A 526 20.83 2.48 0.89
N THR A 527 20.03 3.34 0.27
CA THR A 527 20.26 4.80 0.27
C THR A 527 20.13 5.37 1.69
N ALA A 528 19.10 4.95 2.42
CA ALA A 528 18.90 5.36 3.82
C ALA A 528 20.05 4.90 4.71
N LEU A 529 20.50 3.66 4.56
CA LEU A 529 21.64 3.09 5.28
C LEU A 529 22.91 3.92 5.05
N GLU A 530 23.23 4.24 3.80
CA GLU A 530 24.42 5.03 3.46
C GLU A 530 24.36 6.44 4.04
N ALA A 531 23.20 7.10 3.96
CA ALA A 531 23.01 8.43 4.52
C ALA A 531 23.10 8.42 6.06
N ALA A 532 22.46 7.44 6.71
CA ALA A 532 22.54 7.30 8.16
C ALA A 532 23.99 7.03 8.62
N LYS A 533 24.72 6.14 7.95
CA LYS A 533 26.15 5.91 8.22
C LYS A 533 26.97 7.17 8.02
N ALA A 534 26.70 7.96 6.97
CA ALA A 534 27.41 9.21 6.70
C ALA A 534 27.18 10.25 7.82
N ILE A 535 25.96 10.40 8.33
CA ILE A 535 25.68 11.24 9.51
C ILE A 535 26.45 10.74 10.72
N ARG A 536 26.50 9.43 10.99
CA ARG A 536 27.17 8.84 12.15
C ARG A 536 28.70 9.02 12.14
N THR A 537 29.31 9.35 11.01
CA THR A 537 30.72 9.76 10.98
C THR A 537 30.95 11.12 11.64
N VAL A 538 29.90 11.91 11.86
CA VAL A 538 29.95 13.26 12.42
C VAL A 538 29.19 13.36 13.74
N ASP A 539 28.03 12.74 13.83
CA ASP A 539 27.14 12.84 14.99
C ASP A 539 26.68 11.44 15.41
N SER A 540 27.11 11.04 16.61
CA SER A 540 26.75 9.74 17.20
C SER A 540 25.56 9.80 18.15
N SER A 541 24.97 11.00 18.38
CA SER A 541 24.03 11.23 19.49
C SER A 541 22.60 11.55 19.08
N LYS A 542 22.40 12.33 18.00
CA LYS A 542 21.06 12.77 17.59
C LYS A 542 20.28 11.64 16.92
N TRP A 543 18.96 11.71 17.01
CA TRP A 543 18.08 10.76 16.35
C TRP A 543 18.24 10.83 14.82
N ILE A 544 18.09 9.69 14.15
CA ILE A 544 17.93 9.62 12.70
C ILE A 544 16.56 9.00 12.40
N MET A 545 15.68 9.77 11.76
CA MET A 545 14.38 9.34 11.34
C MET A 545 14.48 8.76 9.92
N VAL A 546 14.04 7.52 9.76
CA VAL A 546 14.11 6.78 8.51
C VAL A 546 12.68 6.53 8.04
N ALA A 547 12.23 7.29 7.06
CA ALA A 547 10.92 7.13 6.45
C ALA A 547 10.83 5.84 5.62
N GLY A 548 9.62 5.34 5.43
CA GLY A 548 9.34 4.20 4.56
C GLY A 548 9.12 4.57 3.10
N ASP A 549 9.22 3.61 2.19
CA ASP A 549 8.73 3.76 0.81
C ASP A 549 7.18 3.83 0.81
N ARG A 550 6.58 4.12 -0.33
CA ARG A 550 5.13 4.29 -0.48
C ARG A 550 4.57 5.39 0.43
N PHE A 551 5.20 6.58 0.36
CA PHE A 551 4.81 7.76 1.14
C PHE A 551 4.84 7.53 2.66
N SER A 552 5.73 6.65 3.10
CA SER A 552 5.89 6.32 4.54
C SER A 552 4.61 5.85 5.24
N ASN A 553 3.64 5.30 4.51
CA ASN A 553 2.31 5.00 5.00
C ASN A 553 2.33 3.91 6.09
N ALA A 554 1.82 4.23 7.28
CA ALA A 554 1.83 3.34 8.45
C ALA A 554 0.99 2.07 8.23
N PHE A 555 -0.17 2.18 7.57
CA PHE A 555 -1.09 1.06 7.34
C PHE A 555 -0.47 -0.02 6.44
N PHE A 556 0.30 0.39 5.44
CA PHE A 556 0.95 -0.53 4.50
C PHE A 556 2.41 -0.79 4.84
N TRP A 557 2.88 -0.41 6.05
CA TRP A 557 4.28 -0.42 6.42
C TRP A 557 4.96 -1.78 6.23
N GLU A 558 4.42 -2.83 6.82
CA GLU A 558 5.03 -4.16 6.78
C GLU A 558 5.10 -4.73 5.35
N GLN A 559 4.15 -4.34 4.49
CA GLN A 559 4.12 -4.79 3.09
C GLN A 559 5.31 -4.26 2.27
N PHE A 560 5.77 -3.02 2.54
CA PHE A 560 6.74 -2.35 1.69
C PHE A 560 8.08 -2.04 2.35
N ASN A 561 8.17 -2.06 3.69
CA ASN A 561 9.28 -1.46 4.42
C ASN A 561 10.09 -2.43 5.28
N THR A 562 9.79 -3.72 5.25
CA THR A 562 10.56 -4.74 6.00
C THR A 562 12.03 -4.79 5.60
N GLN A 563 12.36 -4.41 4.37
CA GLN A 563 13.74 -4.37 3.87
C GLN A 563 14.61 -3.27 4.50
N LEU A 564 14.00 -2.25 5.13
CA LEU A 564 14.75 -1.21 5.84
C LEU A 564 15.66 -1.78 6.95
N ILE A 565 15.29 -2.91 7.54
CA ILE A 565 16.06 -3.57 8.61
C ILE A 565 16.79 -4.83 8.15
N SER A 566 16.98 -5.01 6.84
CA SER A 566 17.73 -6.17 6.30
C SER A 566 19.21 -6.09 6.64
N ASP A 567 19.81 -4.90 6.61
CA ASP A 567 21.15 -4.70 7.13
C ASP A 567 21.09 -4.58 8.66
N PRO A 568 21.87 -5.39 9.42
CA PRO A 568 21.90 -5.34 10.88
C PRO A 568 22.22 -3.96 11.45
N TRP A 569 22.95 -3.12 10.74
CA TRP A 569 23.27 -1.75 11.16
C TRP A 569 22.00 -0.89 11.28
N MET A 570 20.99 -1.14 10.45
CA MET A 570 19.70 -0.44 10.51
C MET A 570 18.83 -0.85 11.71
N ARG A 571 19.26 -1.86 12.47
CA ARG A 571 18.71 -2.15 13.81
C ARG A 571 19.34 -1.33 14.91
N ASP A 572 20.21 -0.43 14.54
CA ASP A 572 20.79 0.64 15.31
C ASP A 572 21.69 0.22 16.50
N PRO A 573 22.99 0.02 16.25
CA PRO A 573 23.95 -0.33 17.31
C PRO A 573 24.14 0.79 18.34
N LYS A 574 23.68 2.01 18.06
CA LYS A 574 23.70 3.16 18.99
C LYS A 574 22.35 3.41 19.64
N ASN A 575 21.31 2.68 19.23
CA ASN A 575 19.96 2.76 19.73
C ASN A 575 19.32 4.17 19.60
N ASN A 576 19.59 4.85 18.49
CA ASN A 576 19.09 6.18 18.18
C ASN A 576 18.64 6.35 16.71
N LEU A 577 18.25 5.25 16.05
CA LEU A 577 17.46 5.23 14.82
C LEU A 577 15.97 5.15 15.16
N VAL A 578 15.16 5.79 14.35
CA VAL A 578 13.70 5.82 14.49
C VAL A 578 13.06 5.59 13.12
N PHE A 579 12.10 4.71 13.01
CA PHE A 579 11.37 4.48 11.77
C PHE A 579 10.17 5.41 11.71
N GLU A 580 10.19 6.30 10.72
CA GLU A 580 9.20 7.35 10.54
C GLU A 580 8.06 6.88 9.65
N ALA A 581 6.83 6.97 10.14
CA ALA A 581 5.63 6.70 9.36
C ALA A 581 4.74 7.94 9.27
N HIS A 582 3.89 7.98 8.24
CA HIS A 582 2.86 9.00 8.02
C HIS A 582 1.49 8.35 7.97
N GLN A 583 0.45 9.03 8.46
CA GLN A 583 -0.91 8.50 8.38
C GLN A 583 -1.98 9.59 8.39
N TYR A 584 -2.74 9.65 7.31
CA TYR A 584 -3.94 10.48 7.20
C TYR A 584 -5.21 9.61 7.29
N LEU A 585 -6.35 10.24 7.61
CA LEU A 585 -7.60 9.52 7.90
C LEU A 585 -8.54 9.40 6.70
N ASP A 586 -8.36 10.22 5.66
CA ASP A 586 -9.16 10.18 4.44
C ASP A 586 -9.02 8.84 3.69
N LYS A 587 -10.00 8.53 2.85
CA LYS A 587 -10.17 7.20 2.23
C LYS A 587 -8.93 6.70 1.49
N ASP A 588 -8.22 7.58 0.80
CA ASP A 588 -7.04 7.27 0.01
C ASP A 588 -5.71 7.51 0.75
N HIS A 589 -5.76 7.84 2.04
CA HIS A 589 -4.63 8.13 2.92
C HIS A 589 -3.76 9.32 2.47
N SER A 590 -4.30 10.20 1.63
CA SER A 590 -3.53 11.28 1.01
C SER A 590 -3.42 12.55 1.85
N GLY A 591 -4.30 12.74 2.84
CA GLY A 591 -4.43 14.00 3.58
C GLY A 591 -5.09 15.14 2.77
N THR A 592 -5.64 14.84 1.58
CA THR A 592 -6.30 15.87 0.76
C THR A 592 -7.73 16.18 1.22
N TYR A 593 -8.38 15.25 1.90
CA TYR A 593 -9.75 15.39 2.42
C TYR A 593 -10.74 15.97 1.39
N THR A 594 -10.66 15.50 0.14
CA THR A 594 -11.50 16.01 -0.95
C THR A 594 -12.98 15.76 -0.76
N ASN A 595 -13.34 14.69 -0.04
CA ASN A 595 -14.72 14.41 0.33
C ASN A 595 -15.08 15.10 1.67
N ARG A 596 -15.66 16.31 1.60
CA ARG A 596 -16.03 17.07 2.80
C ARG A 596 -17.12 16.43 3.66
N ALA A 597 -17.88 15.48 3.10
CA ALA A 597 -18.92 14.73 3.82
C ALA A 597 -18.40 13.43 4.43
N GLU A 598 -17.11 13.14 4.31
CA GLU A 598 -16.52 11.93 4.87
C GLU A 598 -16.57 11.97 6.40
N THR A 599 -17.07 10.90 6.99
CA THR A 599 -17.07 10.68 8.44
C THR A 599 -16.14 9.55 8.81
N PHE A 600 -15.56 9.64 9.98
CA PHE A 600 -14.50 8.72 10.39
C PHE A 600 -14.93 7.93 11.64
N ASP A 601 -14.64 6.62 11.61
CA ASP A 601 -14.69 5.80 12.80
C ASP A 601 -13.69 6.35 13.86
N PRO A 602 -14.06 6.46 15.13
CA PRO A 602 -13.17 6.95 16.16
C PRO A 602 -11.84 6.21 16.29
N MET A 603 -11.79 4.94 15.90
CA MET A 603 -10.58 4.09 15.98
C MET A 603 -9.81 4.02 14.66
N ILE A 604 -10.26 4.68 13.59
CA ILE A 604 -9.63 4.57 12.26
C ILE A 604 -8.13 4.90 12.31
N GLY A 605 -7.75 5.97 13.00
CA GLY A 605 -6.35 6.37 13.14
C GLY A 605 -5.53 5.30 13.87
N VAL A 606 -6.06 4.77 14.95
CA VAL A 606 -5.43 3.68 15.71
C VAL A 606 -5.29 2.42 14.85
N ASN A 607 -6.37 2.02 14.18
CA ASN A 607 -6.37 0.83 13.34
C ASN A 607 -5.38 0.92 12.18
N ARG A 608 -5.18 2.13 11.65
CA ARG A 608 -4.23 2.36 10.56
C ARG A 608 -2.77 2.36 11.01
N VAL A 609 -2.45 2.87 12.19
CA VAL A 609 -1.05 2.87 12.68
C VAL A 609 -0.68 1.58 13.40
N LYS A 610 -1.65 0.81 13.88
CA LYS A 610 -1.40 -0.42 14.64
C LYS A 610 -0.48 -1.43 13.94
N PRO A 611 -0.64 -1.76 12.64
CA PRO A 611 0.27 -2.68 11.94
C PRO A 611 1.75 -2.24 12.02
N TRP A 612 2.01 -0.94 11.86
CA TRP A 612 3.34 -0.38 11.99
C TRP A 612 3.87 -0.44 13.43
N VAL A 613 3.04 -0.11 14.42
CA VAL A 613 3.42 -0.17 15.84
C VAL A 613 3.75 -1.61 16.25
N GLU A 614 2.94 -2.57 15.82
CA GLU A 614 3.20 -3.99 16.10
C GLU A 614 4.48 -4.49 15.38
N TRP A 615 4.75 -4.00 14.16
CA TRP A 615 6.01 -4.28 13.48
C TRP A 615 7.22 -3.72 14.26
N LEU A 616 7.12 -2.49 14.79
CA LEU A 616 8.17 -1.91 15.63
C LEU A 616 8.44 -2.79 16.87
N LYS A 617 7.39 -3.18 17.61
CA LYS A 617 7.50 -4.06 18.78
C LYS A 617 8.12 -5.41 18.43
N LYS A 618 7.63 -6.04 17.37
CA LYS A 618 8.14 -7.33 16.87
C LYS A 618 9.64 -7.31 16.59
N HIS A 619 10.15 -6.17 16.18
CA HIS A 619 11.56 -6.02 15.81
C HIS A 619 12.40 -5.25 16.85
N ASN A 620 11.80 -4.89 17.99
CA ASN A 620 12.44 -4.10 19.04
C ASN A 620 13.02 -2.77 18.50
N LEU A 621 12.16 -1.99 17.84
CA LEU A 621 12.51 -0.76 17.13
C LEU A 621 11.73 0.44 17.70
N ARG A 622 12.18 1.63 17.32
CA ARG A 622 11.57 2.91 17.69
C ARG A 622 10.79 3.50 16.54
N GLY A 623 9.71 4.23 16.86
CA GLY A 623 8.82 4.84 15.88
C GLY A 623 8.61 6.33 16.09
N TYR A 624 8.28 7.02 15.01
CA TYR A 624 7.87 8.41 14.99
C TYR A 624 6.79 8.58 13.92
N LEU A 625 5.63 9.14 14.29
CA LEU A 625 4.61 9.49 13.31
C LEU A 625 4.89 10.91 12.80
N GLY A 626 5.69 11.02 11.74
CA GLY A 626 6.22 12.30 11.22
C GLY A 626 5.15 13.22 10.67
N GLU A 627 4.07 12.63 10.12
CA GLU A 627 2.91 13.38 9.67
C GLU A 627 1.61 12.68 10.02
N HIS A 628 0.69 13.46 10.51
CA HIS A 628 -0.74 13.22 10.56
C HIS A 628 -1.45 14.57 10.51
N GLY A 629 -2.65 14.61 10.00
CA GLY A 629 -3.39 15.86 9.90
C GLY A 629 -4.86 15.58 9.63
N ILE A 630 -5.72 16.52 9.99
CA ILE A 630 -7.16 16.44 9.75
C ILE A 630 -7.70 17.77 9.26
N SER A 631 -8.80 17.72 8.55
CA SER A 631 -9.50 18.92 8.11
C SER A 631 -10.29 19.59 9.25
N ASP A 632 -10.38 20.91 9.21
CA ASP A 632 -11.12 21.73 10.16
C ASP A 632 -12.66 21.60 10.05
N PHE A 633 -13.14 20.96 9.03
CA PHE A 633 -14.57 20.76 8.76
C PHE A 633 -15.08 19.35 9.16
N SER A 634 -14.27 18.51 9.78
CA SER A 634 -14.65 17.14 10.14
C SER A 634 -14.57 16.88 11.66
N PRO A 635 -15.69 17.03 12.39
CA PRO A 635 -15.73 16.75 13.84
C PRO A 635 -15.37 15.30 14.18
N SER A 636 -15.74 14.33 13.34
CA SER A 636 -15.40 12.91 13.55
C SER A 636 -13.90 12.66 13.44
N ALA A 637 -13.18 13.40 12.58
CA ALA A 637 -11.73 13.33 12.49
C ALA A 637 -11.04 13.83 13.77
N VAL A 638 -11.59 14.85 14.43
CA VAL A 638 -11.09 15.35 15.73
C VAL A 638 -11.15 14.25 16.78
N VAL A 639 -12.28 13.52 16.86
CA VAL A 639 -12.44 12.37 17.78
C VAL A 639 -11.45 11.26 17.47
N ALA A 640 -11.29 10.93 16.19
CA ALA A 640 -10.34 9.90 15.77
C ALA A 640 -8.88 10.29 16.08
N THR A 641 -8.53 11.58 15.93
CA THR A 641 -7.20 12.09 16.29
C THR A 641 -6.95 12.00 17.78
N ASP A 642 -7.94 12.28 18.64
CA ASP A 642 -7.83 12.12 20.09
C ASP A 642 -7.45 10.68 20.48
N LYS A 643 -8.09 9.68 19.85
CA LYS A 643 -7.78 8.26 20.04
C LYS A 643 -6.40 7.87 19.50
N LEU A 644 -6.06 8.38 18.33
CA LEU A 644 -4.75 8.15 17.72
C LEU A 644 -3.62 8.63 18.61
N LEU A 645 -3.69 9.89 19.07
CA LEU A 645 -2.65 10.47 19.92
C LEU A 645 -2.55 9.76 21.28
N ALA A 646 -3.67 9.38 21.90
CA ALA A 646 -3.66 8.58 23.11
C ALA A 646 -2.96 7.22 22.91
N TYR A 647 -3.21 6.55 21.80
CA TYR A 647 -2.57 5.27 21.45
C TYR A 647 -1.05 5.43 21.21
N LEU A 648 -0.63 6.47 20.50
CA LEU A 648 0.79 6.76 20.27
C LEU A 648 1.51 7.06 21.61
N GLN A 649 0.90 7.85 22.48
CA GLN A 649 1.45 8.17 23.80
C GLN A 649 1.60 6.93 24.69
N GLN A 650 0.64 6.00 24.68
CA GLN A 650 0.74 4.71 25.38
C GLN A 650 1.92 3.85 24.89
N ASN A 651 2.35 4.05 23.66
CA ASN A 651 3.49 3.34 23.05
C ASN A 651 4.77 4.19 23.02
N CYS A 652 4.80 5.35 23.69
CA CYS A 652 5.92 6.27 23.71
C CYS A 652 6.39 6.71 22.30
N ILE A 653 5.47 6.80 21.36
CA ILE A 653 5.74 7.20 19.97
C ILE A 653 5.40 8.69 19.82
N PRO A 654 6.39 9.57 19.55
CA PRO A 654 6.11 10.97 19.25
C PRO A 654 5.46 11.12 17.87
N SER A 655 4.74 12.23 17.70
CA SER A 655 4.08 12.59 16.46
C SER A 655 4.22 14.07 16.14
N SER A 656 4.14 14.44 14.86
CA SER A 656 4.06 15.84 14.43
C SER A 656 2.87 16.07 13.50
N TYR A 657 2.06 17.04 13.85
CA TYR A 657 0.85 17.40 13.11
C TYR A 657 1.18 18.20 11.84
N TRP A 658 0.58 17.87 10.71
CA TRP A 658 0.67 18.60 9.45
C TRP A 658 -0.53 19.56 9.31
N ALA A 659 -0.42 20.93 9.38
CA ALA A 659 0.84 21.59 9.51
C ALA A 659 0.68 22.93 10.23
N ALA A 660 1.80 23.59 10.43
CA ALA A 660 1.88 24.90 11.06
C ALA A 660 2.93 25.77 10.34
N GLY A 661 3.03 27.06 10.74
CA GLY A 661 3.97 28.02 10.19
C GLY A 661 3.34 29.04 9.24
N PRO A 662 4.14 29.94 8.65
CA PRO A 662 3.63 31.01 7.80
C PRO A 662 3.13 30.52 6.43
N TRP A 663 2.33 31.35 5.76
CA TRP A 663 1.87 31.23 4.37
C TRP A 663 0.85 30.12 4.07
N TRP A 664 0.33 29.42 5.06
CA TRP A 664 -0.70 28.40 4.85
C TRP A 664 -2.07 28.96 4.45
N GLY A 665 -2.32 30.27 4.72
CA GLY A 665 -3.61 30.88 4.44
C GLY A 665 -4.77 30.17 5.16
N ASP A 666 -5.84 29.90 4.42
CA ASP A 666 -7.02 29.19 4.92
C ASP A 666 -6.96 27.67 4.68
N ASN A 667 -5.77 27.09 4.54
CA ASN A 667 -5.65 25.63 4.41
C ASN A 667 -6.34 24.93 5.59
N HIS A 668 -7.20 23.98 5.29
CA HIS A 668 -8.07 23.33 6.28
C HIS A 668 -7.31 22.48 7.32
N MET A 669 -6.08 22.13 7.09
CA MET A 669 -5.23 21.42 8.06
C MET A 669 -4.33 22.36 8.87
N ALA A 670 -4.08 23.58 8.41
CA ALA A 670 -3.13 24.47 9.04
C ALA A 670 -3.61 24.97 10.42
N LEU A 671 -2.71 25.01 11.39
CA LEU A 671 -2.96 25.59 12.71
C LEU A 671 -2.82 27.11 12.71
N ASP A 672 -1.94 27.65 11.86
CA ASP A 672 -1.69 29.08 11.70
C ASP A 672 -2.47 29.62 10.51
N VAL A 673 -3.42 30.49 10.78
CA VAL A 673 -4.28 31.10 9.76
C VAL A 673 -4.26 32.60 9.86
N SER A 674 -4.44 33.26 8.72
CA SER A 674 -4.52 34.71 8.61
C SER A 674 -5.87 35.27 9.08
N THR A 675 -6.88 34.44 9.29
CA THR A 675 -8.25 34.80 9.69
C THR A 675 -8.57 34.26 11.09
N ASN A 676 -9.55 34.85 11.76
CA ASN A 676 -10.07 34.39 13.06
C ASN A 676 -10.90 33.11 12.93
N LYS A 677 -10.50 32.20 12.12
CA LYS A 677 -11.17 30.93 11.89
C LYS A 677 -10.90 29.94 13.02
N ALA A 678 -11.93 29.33 13.55
CA ALA A 678 -11.80 28.29 14.56
C ALA A 678 -10.98 27.08 13.96
N ARG A 679 -10.08 26.55 14.77
CA ARG A 679 -9.27 25.37 14.44
C ARG A 679 -9.61 24.23 15.41
N PRO A 680 -10.63 23.42 15.13
CA PRO A 680 -11.13 22.40 16.05
C PRO A 680 -10.09 21.30 16.36
N GLN A 681 -9.08 21.13 15.52
CA GLN A 681 -7.97 20.23 15.77
C GLN A 681 -6.97 20.75 16.82
N LEU A 682 -6.86 22.07 17.03
CA LEU A 682 -5.88 22.64 17.96
C LEU A 682 -6.11 22.21 19.42
N PRO A 683 -7.34 22.26 19.99
CA PRO A 683 -7.58 21.84 21.38
C PRO A 683 -7.20 20.38 21.65
N VAL A 684 -7.41 19.46 20.72
CA VAL A 684 -7.05 18.06 20.92
C VAL A 684 -5.53 17.89 20.90
N LEU A 685 -4.83 18.59 20.04
CA LEU A 685 -3.38 18.58 20.02
C LEU A 685 -2.78 19.14 21.30
N GLN A 686 -3.31 20.28 21.80
CA GLN A 686 -2.89 20.90 23.06
C GLN A 686 -3.15 20.00 24.27
N LYS A 687 -4.31 19.34 24.34
CA LYS A 687 -4.63 18.35 25.37
C LYS A 687 -3.53 17.30 25.48
N HIS A 688 -3.11 16.74 24.36
CA HIS A 688 -2.08 15.70 24.32
C HIS A 688 -0.67 16.26 24.53
N ALA A 689 -0.35 17.46 24.07
CA ALA A 689 0.91 18.14 24.35
C ALA A 689 1.09 18.44 25.85
N ALA A 690 0.00 18.77 26.55
CA ALA A 690 -0.01 19.04 27.98
C ALA A 690 -0.04 17.77 28.87
N THR A 691 -0.17 16.58 28.28
CA THR A 691 -0.22 15.32 29.04
C THR A 691 1.11 15.09 29.78
N LYS A 692 1.02 14.60 31.02
CA LYS A 692 2.22 14.29 31.83
C LYS A 692 3.17 13.37 31.07
N LYS A 693 4.42 13.78 30.98
CA LYS A 693 5.47 13.01 30.30
C LYS A 693 5.84 11.78 31.13
N THR A 694 5.49 10.61 30.64
CA THR A 694 5.77 9.32 31.29
C THR A 694 6.85 8.52 30.56
N CYS A 695 7.17 8.91 29.32
CA CYS A 695 8.12 8.22 28.48
C CYS A 695 9.52 8.87 28.60
N SER A 696 10.51 8.10 29.01
CA SER A 696 11.91 8.56 29.12
C SER A 696 12.64 8.58 27.76
N THR A 697 12.12 7.86 26.76
CA THR A 697 12.71 7.74 25.43
C THR A 697 11.64 7.42 24.37
N ILE A 698 12.00 7.51 23.10
CA ILE A 698 11.14 7.10 22.00
C ILE A 698 10.96 5.58 22.02
N GLY A 699 9.70 5.10 21.92
CA GLY A 699 9.30 3.70 21.88
C GLY A 699 8.85 3.24 20.48
N PRO A 700 8.18 2.07 20.40
CA PRO A 700 7.68 1.29 21.54
C PRO A 700 8.69 0.31 22.15
N MET A 701 9.69 -0.15 21.47
CA MET A 701 10.68 -1.18 21.77
C MET A 701 10.14 -2.42 22.49
#